data_e13047dc2d593bf1f61d4c478d6c6fda
#
_entry.id   e13047dc2d593bf1f61d4c478d6c6fda
#
_cell.length_a   1.000
_cell.length_b   1.000
_cell.length_c   1.000
_cell.angle_alpha   90.00
_cell.angle_beta   90.00
_cell.angle_gamma   90.00
#
_symmetry.space_group_name_H-M   'P 1'
#
loop_
_entity.id
_entity.type
_entity.pdbx_description
1 polymer ?
#
loop_
_entity_poly.entity_id
_entity_poly.type
_entity_poly.pdbx_seq_one_letter_code
_entity_poly.pdbx_strand_id
1 'polypeptide(L)'
;MKNKKKKVLLLPIVTMLLTLCNAYEVQAKESYSEYYPMGCNAYEVDTVNDSGNFDQKGCYASFAEASNAMKQLGDDAVVRHAASYSPSKIIAMNSGIAYSYPQREGGITLDVKQYGTDSIYAKTTYIEKHREIFYASTDSYDGNGNGTIHGTVSGFDSVISLKNVDLVPFKFVKNNLSIYLGGNSINGEDPVPFLTKVRTTTYTVEQNGSYKELHFTAYKGWAVDGNVPGYAADLIIGPAASWMNAGTTYYSKNDYDFYSDMECRNYVGTYYNYYQFMPLRQKSNIPASAYNTFLQANNVSGSSKLWNTGEMFVEAQENYGINALLLFTQAVHESGWGTSALAMNRNNLFGWGAFDSDPNNAASFTSVAEGINIHAGKSLREYINTSDSRFFGSHFGNKESGISVKYASDAYYGLKIASLAYQFDKIYNNYDGNLTEYNSYPIGVIKNYGDAIYDSINGNVMYTTEYGATYQRNYTVTVLAEKDGWYKIQSTDYLENGKQLDTSKKDFIEYDWNTNVGWIEKSHVDLIAGLDVESEPTEIIGSAVVNVSGLRVRQGPGLGYAMVGYAQENGAYNVYDSKQADGYTWYQIGKGQWFASKDNWVSYYPKQEEKPVEPEKPVTPETPTTPETPKEDAPSKLENCEVIDTPQENRSLLAGINSVNYDETNHTVTLDGLALFQGIDAIAGEVKHDLLLSDPVSKKSIIIPCTTSNNNEDLFGDGHTYQAINFKVTLDLNDFENCNYNLGIRVTNGDQVGYYSFFMSSSKDNHSYKKEDGTLVKVFADPIANYRYSISAEKQNIDMSTINKPSNVTSMFGTTDLSLNDGHFKMSAFSGIYLSDFTKNTNPAYEVLLEDENGNVTTFGTTKSNEQMDITDFMDRKHSYTDCCFDLDADLSQLQSGTYRIYIHVKTNQVEDIFEMYSLQSQKDITASYEGRTYTLSKTNVRSRYILMIQ
;
A
#
# COMPACT_ATOMS: atom_id res chain seq x y z
N MET A 1 -68.69 8.37 21.57
CA MET A 1 -69.15 9.67 21.06
C MET A 1 -68.01 10.47 20.48
N LYS A 2 -68.15 10.85 19.22
CA LYS A 2 -67.43 11.85 18.44
C LYS A 2 -65.88 11.75 18.36
N ASN A 3 -65.44 11.05 17.31
CA ASN A 3 -64.19 11.25 16.63
C ASN A 3 -63.96 12.70 16.17
N LYS A 4 -62.84 13.27 16.51
CA LYS A 4 -62.32 14.47 15.82
C LYS A 4 -61.03 14.10 15.08
N LYS A 5 -61.19 13.99 13.73
CA LYS A 5 -60.09 13.90 12.78
C LYS A 5 -59.21 15.15 12.88
N LYS A 6 -57.90 14.99 13.18
CA LYS A 6 -56.91 16.04 12.94
C LYS A 6 -56.60 16.05 11.44
N LYS A 7 -57.04 17.08 10.74
CA LYS A 7 -56.51 17.45 9.42
C LYS A 7 -55.13 18.06 9.62
N VAL A 8 -54.09 17.41 9.10
CA VAL A 8 -52.76 17.97 9.00
C VAL A 8 -52.76 19.00 7.88
N LEU A 9 -52.35 20.18 8.18
CA LEU A 9 -52.20 21.33 7.28
C LEU A 9 -50.94 21.15 6.47
N LEU A 10 -51.03 20.66 5.23
CA LEU A 10 -49.94 20.44 4.29
C LEU A 10 -49.95 21.48 3.15
N LEU A 11 -50.35 22.70 3.43
CA LEU A 11 -50.58 23.73 2.39
C LEU A 11 -49.77 25.05 2.50
N PRO A 12 -48.79 25.28 3.42
CA PRO A 12 -47.96 26.45 3.22
C PRO A 12 -46.54 26.19 2.72
N ILE A 13 -46.06 24.92 2.67
CA ILE A 13 -44.66 24.65 2.27
C ILE A 13 -44.53 24.60 0.73
N VAL A 14 -45.53 24.15 0.02
CA VAL A 14 -45.47 24.10 -1.46
C VAL A 14 -45.64 25.48 -2.09
N THR A 15 -46.36 26.41 -1.44
CA THR A 15 -46.53 27.78 -1.94
C THR A 15 -45.29 28.62 -1.68
N MET A 16 -44.49 28.30 -0.63
CA MET A 16 -43.25 29.03 -0.34
C MET A 16 -42.06 28.55 -1.20
N LEU A 17 -42.07 27.29 -1.66
CA LEU A 17 -41.12 26.78 -2.66
C LEU A 17 -41.42 27.29 -4.07
N LEU A 18 -42.68 27.50 -4.42
CA LEU A 18 -43.09 28.07 -5.73
C LEU A 18 -42.87 29.58 -5.81
N THR A 19 -42.87 30.31 -4.68
CA THR A 19 -42.54 31.75 -4.63
C THR A 19 -41.04 32.01 -4.55
N LEU A 20 -40.23 31.03 -4.13
CA LEU A 20 -38.77 31.14 -4.21
C LEU A 20 -38.21 30.78 -5.61
N CYS A 21 -38.96 30.04 -6.44
CA CYS A 21 -38.57 29.80 -7.83
C CYS A 21 -38.98 30.91 -8.81
N ASN A 22 -39.81 31.89 -8.40
CA ASN A 22 -40.24 32.97 -9.29
C ASN A 22 -39.62 34.33 -8.95
N ALA A 23 -38.58 34.39 -8.13
CA ALA A 23 -37.88 35.64 -7.81
C ALA A 23 -36.46 35.73 -8.45
N TYR A 24 -36.13 34.80 -9.36
CA TYR A 24 -35.13 35.14 -10.36
C TYR A 24 -35.88 35.84 -11.49
N GLU A 25 -36.07 37.15 -11.39
CA GLU A 25 -36.28 37.95 -12.55
C GLU A 25 -35.14 37.63 -13.55
N VAL A 26 -35.51 37.08 -14.67
CA VAL A 26 -34.62 37.04 -15.85
C VAL A 26 -34.37 38.54 -16.17
N GLN A 27 -33.31 39.09 -15.59
CA GLN A 27 -32.80 40.34 -16.06
C GLN A 27 -32.51 40.12 -17.56
N ALA A 28 -33.04 41.01 -18.34
CA ALA A 28 -32.84 41.01 -19.80
C ALA A 28 -31.33 40.83 -20.07
N LYS A 29 -30.98 39.88 -20.93
CA LYS A 29 -29.61 39.60 -21.36
C LYS A 29 -28.90 40.91 -21.67
N GLU A 30 -28.03 41.34 -20.76
CA GLU A 30 -27.07 42.39 -21.05
C GLU A 30 -26.06 41.81 -22.01
N SER A 31 -25.82 42.55 -23.12
CA SER A 31 -24.90 42.04 -24.15
C SER A 31 -23.48 42.04 -23.57
N TYR A 32 -22.70 41.05 -23.93
CA TYR A 32 -21.28 40.88 -23.55
C TYR A 32 -20.42 42.15 -23.66
N SER A 33 -20.78 43.06 -24.63
CA SER A 33 -20.16 44.33 -24.85
C SER A 33 -20.30 45.33 -23.69
N GLU A 34 -21.20 45.11 -22.76
CA GLU A 34 -21.43 46.02 -21.65
C GLU A 34 -20.44 45.84 -20.48
N TYR A 35 -19.89 44.63 -20.30
CA TYR A 35 -18.95 44.36 -19.19
C TYR A 35 -17.53 44.88 -19.49
N TYR A 36 -17.06 44.73 -20.72
CA TYR A 36 -15.77 45.22 -21.19
C TYR A 36 -15.89 45.77 -22.61
N PRO A 37 -16.35 47.02 -22.75
CA PRO A 37 -16.50 47.68 -24.07
C PRO A 37 -15.16 47.75 -24.76
N MET A 38 -15.16 47.52 -26.05
CA MET A 38 -14.00 47.64 -26.91
C MET A 38 -14.13 48.83 -27.81
N GLY A 39 -13.04 49.59 -27.99
CA GLY A 39 -12.95 50.70 -28.95
C GLY A 39 -12.69 50.28 -30.40
N CYS A 40 -12.26 49.02 -30.61
CA CYS A 40 -11.89 48.46 -31.91
C CYS A 40 -12.91 47.43 -32.41
N ASN A 41 -13.09 47.36 -33.72
CA ASN A 41 -14.04 46.42 -34.36
C ASN A 41 -13.48 44.98 -34.52
N ALA A 42 -12.16 44.79 -34.39
CA ALA A 42 -11.52 43.49 -34.52
C ALA A 42 -10.61 43.23 -33.32
N TYR A 43 -9.34 43.49 -33.41
CA TYR A 43 -8.37 43.25 -32.37
C TYR A 43 -7.97 44.53 -31.65
N GLU A 44 -8.03 44.54 -30.34
CA GLU A 44 -7.62 45.63 -29.47
C GLU A 44 -6.48 45.18 -28.57
N VAL A 45 -5.40 46.01 -28.58
CA VAL A 45 -4.30 45.81 -27.60
C VAL A 45 -4.49 46.80 -26.49
N ASP A 46 -4.54 46.31 -25.28
CA ASP A 46 -4.75 47.07 -24.04
C ASP A 46 -3.66 46.80 -23.02
N THR A 47 -3.58 47.67 -22.01
CA THR A 47 -2.93 47.38 -20.74
C THR A 47 -3.96 47.40 -19.61
N VAL A 48 -3.88 46.44 -18.68
CA VAL A 48 -4.72 46.44 -17.50
C VAL A 48 -4.17 47.43 -16.47
N ASN A 49 -4.97 48.43 -16.09
CA ASN A 49 -4.54 49.41 -15.09
C ASN A 49 -4.78 48.96 -13.66
N ASP A 50 -4.38 49.78 -12.67
CA ASP A 50 -4.46 49.42 -11.25
C ASP A 50 -5.90 49.26 -10.70
N SER A 51 -6.91 49.73 -11.46
CA SER A 51 -8.33 49.55 -11.15
C SER A 51 -8.99 48.41 -11.90
N GLY A 52 -8.26 47.66 -12.71
CA GLY A 52 -8.76 46.50 -13.49
C GLY A 52 -9.46 46.90 -14.79
N ASN A 53 -9.34 48.19 -15.22
CA ASN A 53 -9.84 48.62 -16.51
C ASN A 53 -8.81 48.37 -17.60
N PHE A 54 -9.32 48.25 -18.84
CA PHE A 54 -8.48 48.07 -20.04
C PHE A 54 -8.21 49.44 -20.69
N ASP A 55 -6.98 49.85 -20.71
CA ASP A 55 -6.53 51.09 -21.33
C ASP A 55 -6.02 50.78 -22.76
N GLN A 56 -6.79 51.21 -23.75
CA GLN A 56 -6.51 50.98 -25.18
C GLN A 56 -5.13 51.55 -25.63
N LYS A 57 -4.35 50.71 -26.29
CA LYS A 57 -3.04 51.06 -26.88
C LYS A 57 -3.06 51.05 -28.38
N GLY A 58 -3.97 50.30 -29.02
CA GLY A 58 -4.11 50.27 -30.46
C GLY A 58 -5.17 49.30 -30.98
N CYS A 59 -5.61 49.55 -32.22
CA CYS A 59 -6.51 48.68 -32.98
C CYS A 59 -5.73 48.04 -34.14
N TYR A 60 -5.96 46.73 -34.34
CA TYR A 60 -5.25 45.96 -35.37
C TYR A 60 -6.21 45.15 -36.22
N ALA A 61 -5.85 44.90 -37.48
CA ALA A 61 -6.67 44.15 -38.43
C ALA A 61 -6.48 42.61 -38.27
N SER A 62 -5.36 42.17 -37.73
CA SER A 62 -5.04 40.77 -37.56
C SER A 62 -4.52 40.45 -36.15
N PHE A 63 -4.70 39.19 -35.73
CA PHE A 63 -4.17 38.67 -34.46
C PHE A 63 -2.64 38.77 -34.41
N ALA A 64 -1.96 38.48 -35.52
CA ALA A 64 -0.49 38.53 -35.58
C ALA A 64 0.05 39.96 -35.33
N GLU A 65 -0.55 40.98 -35.92
CA GLU A 65 -0.16 42.38 -35.69
C GLU A 65 -0.44 42.78 -34.22
N ALA A 66 -1.62 42.44 -33.68
CA ALA A 66 -1.99 42.73 -32.30
C ALA A 66 -1.07 42.00 -31.28
N SER A 67 -0.79 40.73 -31.51
CA SER A 67 0.12 39.94 -30.67
C SER A 67 1.55 40.51 -30.67
N ASN A 68 2.05 40.92 -31.83
CA ASN A 68 3.36 41.55 -31.93
C ASN A 68 3.41 42.91 -31.21
N ALA A 69 2.36 43.71 -31.30
CA ALA A 69 2.26 44.98 -30.59
C ALA A 69 2.16 44.78 -29.07
N MET A 70 1.37 43.80 -28.61
CA MET A 70 1.25 43.42 -27.19
C MET A 70 2.60 43.06 -26.59
N LYS A 71 3.42 42.23 -27.30
CA LYS A 71 4.76 41.79 -26.84
C LYS A 71 5.76 42.93 -26.61
N GLN A 72 5.51 44.11 -27.21
CA GLN A 72 6.35 45.30 -27.00
C GLN A 72 5.95 46.12 -25.77
N LEU A 73 4.85 45.76 -25.13
CA LEU A 73 4.35 46.35 -23.89
C LEU A 73 4.74 45.54 -22.67
N GLY A 74 4.47 46.06 -21.49
CA GLY A 74 4.77 45.38 -20.23
C GLY A 74 3.86 44.18 -19.95
N ASP A 75 4.06 43.55 -18.80
CA ASP A 75 3.37 42.33 -18.33
C ASP A 75 1.84 42.44 -18.30
N ASP A 76 1.31 43.64 -18.08
CA ASP A 76 -0.11 43.94 -18.00
C ASP A 76 -0.82 44.06 -19.36
N ALA A 77 -0.09 43.81 -20.47
CA ALA A 77 -0.63 43.90 -21.80
C ALA A 77 -1.41 42.66 -22.22
N VAL A 78 -2.53 42.91 -22.93
CA VAL A 78 -3.45 41.90 -23.43
C VAL A 78 -3.87 42.18 -24.86
N VAL A 79 -4.27 41.14 -25.60
CA VAL A 79 -5.06 41.30 -26.85
C VAL A 79 -6.48 40.86 -26.55
N ARG A 80 -7.45 41.72 -26.87
CA ARG A 80 -8.87 41.42 -26.85
C ARG A 80 -9.45 41.29 -28.24
N HIS A 81 -10.50 40.49 -28.42
CA HIS A 81 -11.19 40.33 -29.69
C HIS A 81 -12.70 40.29 -29.49
N ALA A 82 -13.42 41.05 -30.29
CA ALA A 82 -14.88 41.20 -30.16
C ALA A 82 -15.68 39.90 -30.30
N ALA A 83 -15.16 38.97 -31.10
CA ALA A 83 -15.76 37.66 -31.34
C ALA A 83 -15.29 36.58 -30.35
N SER A 84 -14.50 36.93 -29.34
CA SER A 84 -14.01 35.99 -28.35
C SER A 84 -15.15 35.31 -27.56
N TYR A 85 -15.02 34.02 -27.30
CA TYR A 85 -15.92 33.25 -26.45
C TYR A 85 -15.65 33.46 -24.96
N SER A 86 -14.48 34.02 -24.60
CA SER A 86 -14.19 34.38 -23.23
C SER A 86 -15.02 35.58 -22.77
N PRO A 87 -15.59 35.56 -21.58
CA PRO A 87 -16.28 36.71 -21.01
C PRO A 87 -15.47 37.98 -20.94
N SER A 88 -14.18 37.85 -20.66
CA SER A 88 -13.24 38.98 -20.69
C SER A 88 -12.79 39.38 -22.10
N LYS A 89 -13.13 38.59 -23.11
CA LYS A 89 -12.66 38.71 -24.50
C LYS A 89 -11.14 38.74 -24.66
N ILE A 90 -10.38 38.35 -23.62
CA ILE A 90 -8.93 38.23 -23.69
C ILE A 90 -8.59 36.99 -24.49
N ILE A 91 -7.81 37.12 -25.54
CA ILE A 91 -7.36 36.01 -26.37
C ILE A 91 -5.85 35.78 -26.31
N ALA A 92 -5.09 36.77 -25.81
CA ALA A 92 -3.66 36.66 -25.54
C ALA A 92 -3.28 37.66 -24.43
N MET A 93 -2.19 37.37 -23.71
CA MET A 93 -1.61 38.25 -22.69
C MET A 93 -0.10 38.04 -22.58
N ASN A 94 0.63 38.98 -21.99
CA ASN A 94 2.07 38.86 -21.78
C ASN A 94 2.36 38.04 -20.49
N SER A 95 1.48 38.10 -19.47
CA SER A 95 1.70 37.45 -18.20
C SER A 95 0.38 37.16 -17.45
N GLY A 96 0.18 35.91 -17.04
CA GLY A 96 -1.05 35.50 -16.35
C GLY A 96 -1.24 34.02 -16.23
N ILE A 97 -2.43 33.64 -15.80
CA ILE A 97 -2.90 32.27 -15.70
C ILE A 97 -4.16 32.06 -16.53
N ALA A 98 -4.48 30.80 -16.80
CA ALA A 98 -5.75 30.42 -17.39
C ALA A 98 -6.47 29.42 -16.48
N TYR A 99 -7.81 29.39 -16.57
CA TYR A 99 -8.64 28.41 -15.91
C TYR A 99 -9.41 27.56 -16.89
N SER A 100 -9.47 26.23 -16.66
CA SER A 100 -10.13 25.27 -17.55
C SER A 100 -11.65 25.30 -17.46
N TYR A 101 -12.32 25.22 -18.63
CA TYR A 101 -13.77 25.22 -18.79
C TYR A 101 -14.26 24.20 -19.85
N PRO A 102 -14.05 22.88 -19.66
CA PRO A 102 -14.43 21.86 -20.64
C PRO A 102 -15.92 21.85 -20.98
N GLN A 103 -16.79 22.35 -20.08
CA GLN A 103 -18.24 22.39 -20.27
C GLN A 103 -18.69 23.25 -21.44
N ARG A 104 -17.85 24.18 -21.91
CA ARG A 104 -18.19 25.04 -23.07
C ARG A 104 -18.35 24.23 -24.37
N GLU A 105 -17.69 23.09 -24.48
CA GLU A 105 -17.86 22.13 -25.58
C GLU A 105 -18.61 20.87 -25.16
N GLY A 106 -19.34 20.90 -24.03
CA GLY A 106 -20.11 19.78 -23.53
C GLY A 106 -19.30 18.67 -22.86
N GLY A 107 -17.99 18.91 -22.62
CA GLY A 107 -17.10 17.97 -21.95
C GLY A 107 -17.15 18.07 -20.43
N ILE A 108 -16.81 16.96 -19.73
CA ILE A 108 -16.60 16.94 -18.28
C ILE A 108 -15.14 17.25 -17.97
N THR A 109 -14.24 16.77 -18.82
CA THR A 109 -12.79 16.97 -18.72
C THR A 109 -12.24 17.61 -19.98
N LEU A 110 -11.12 18.32 -19.84
CA LEU A 110 -10.36 18.93 -20.91
C LEU A 110 -9.15 18.06 -21.23
N ASP A 111 -9.05 17.62 -22.48
CA ASP A 111 -7.88 16.91 -22.98
C ASP A 111 -6.68 17.85 -23.09
N VAL A 112 -5.56 17.44 -22.52
CA VAL A 112 -4.31 18.18 -22.52
C VAL A 112 -3.30 17.44 -23.39
N LYS A 113 -2.82 18.14 -24.43
CA LYS A 113 -1.82 17.62 -25.38
C LYS A 113 -0.45 18.15 -25.04
N GLN A 114 0.58 17.37 -25.34
CA GLN A 114 1.97 17.80 -25.18
C GLN A 114 2.32 18.91 -26.18
N TYR A 115 3.01 19.96 -25.72
CA TYR A 115 3.50 21.03 -26.57
C TYR A 115 4.58 20.54 -27.55
N GLY A 116 4.57 21.06 -28.76
CA GLY A 116 5.59 20.73 -29.76
C GLY A 116 5.47 19.37 -30.45
N THR A 117 4.36 18.65 -30.24
CA THR A 117 4.10 17.36 -30.90
C THR A 117 2.92 17.44 -31.86
N ASP A 118 3.12 16.94 -33.09
CA ASP A 118 2.06 16.76 -34.09
C ASP A 118 1.46 15.35 -34.08
N SER A 119 1.86 14.52 -33.12
CA SER A 119 1.45 13.10 -33.02
C SER A 119 -0.04 12.96 -32.70
N ILE A 120 -0.68 11.98 -33.32
CA ILE A 120 -2.04 11.54 -32.93
C ILE A 120 -2.09 11.01 -31.49
N TYR A 121 -0.94 10.62 -30.93
CA TYR A 121 -0.75 10.23 -29.53
C TYR A 121 -0.45 11.39 -28.59
N ALA A 122 -0.59 12.63 -29.07
CA ALA A 122 -0.26 13.84 -28.32
C ALA A 122 -1.16 14.08 -27.10
N LYS A 123 -2.32 13.41 -27.00
CA LYS A 123 -3.15 13.44 -25.80
C LYS A 123 -2.46 12.67 -24.69
N THR A 124 -1.82 13.39 -23.80
CA THR A 124 -1.06 12.76 -22.69
C THR A 124 -1.87 12.67 -21.41
N THR A 125 -2.59 13.75 -21.04
CA THR A 125 -3.38 13.81 -19.80
C THR A 125 -4.70 14.55 -20.01
N TYR A 126 -5.45 14.73 -18.95
CA TYR A 126 -6.73 15.46 -18.94
C TYR A 126 -6.93 16.13 -17.58
N ILE A 127 -7.71 17.20 -17.56
CA ILE A 127 -8.04 17.95 -16.35
C ILE A 127 -9.53 18.26 -16.29
N GLU A 128 -10.04 18.37 -15.08
CA GLU A 128 -11.41 18.82 -14.83
C GLU A 128 -11.55 20.33 -14.93
N LYS A 129 -12.76 20.85 -14.78
CA LYS A 129 -13.06 22.28 -14.76
C LYS A 129 -12.37 23.00 -13.59
N HIS A 130 -12.14 24.29 -13.78
CA HIS A 130 -11.65 25.22 -12.77
C HIS A 130 -10.24 24.85 -12.25
N ARG A 131 -9.42 24.26 -13.11
CA ARG A 131 -8.00 24.00 -12.82
C ARG A 131 -7.14 25.09 -13.41
N GLU A 132 -6.16 25.52 -12.64
CA GLU A 132 -5.19 26.53 -13.05
C GLU A 132 -4.23 25.97 -14.09
N ILE A 133 -3.92 26.81 -15.08
CA ILE A 133 -2.94 26.58 -16.13
C ILE A 133 -2.01 27.79 -16.10
N PHE A 134 -0.72 27.57 -15.90
CA PHE A 134 0.26 28.63 -16.00
C PHE A 134 0.43 29.02 -17.48
N TYR A 135 -0.04 30.22 -17.87
CA TYR A 135 -0.07 30.63 -19.24
C TYR A 135 1.33 31.05 -19.73
N ALA A 136 1.71 30.61 -20.92
CA ALA A 136 2.94 30.97 -21.59
C ALA A 136 2.69 31.86 -22.85
N SER A 137 1.81 31.41 -23.75
CA SER A 137 1.47 32.13 -24.96
C SER A 137 0.12 31.72 -25.56
N THR A 138 -0.41 32.55 -26.47
CA THR A 138 -1.41 32.09 -27.44
C THR A 138 -0.70 31.85 -28.76
N ASP A 139 -0.70 30.60 -29.21
CA ASP A 139 0.08 30.16 -30.37
C ASP A 139 -0.67 30.38 -31.68
N SER A 140 -1.99 30.25 -31.64
CA SER A 140 -2.85 30.44 -32.82
C SER A 140 -4.20 31.04 -32.45
N TYR A 141 -4.77 31.79 -33.34
CA TYR A 141 -6.13 32.28 -33.28
C TYR A 141 -6.67 32.61 -34.68
N ASP A 142 -7.85 32.06 -35.03
CA ASP A 142 -8.42 32.16 -36.41
C ASP A 142 -9.38 33.32 -36.62
N GLY A 143 -9.60 34.14 -35.61
CA GLY A 143 -10.58 35.24 -35.66
C GLY A 143 -12.05 34.82 -35.46
N ASN A 144 -12.34 33.52 -35.39
CA ASN A 144 -13.69 32.95 -35.17
C ASN A 144 -13.84 32.27 -33.79
N GLY A 145 -12.95 32.58 -32.87
CA GLY A 145 -12.95 32.01 -31.54
C GLY A 145 -12.13 30.71 -31.39
N ASN A 146 -11.61 30.13 -32.47
CA ASN A 146 -10.74 28.96 -32.37
C ASN A 146 -9.29 29.41 -32.22
N GLY A 147 -8.56 28.72 -31.33
CA GLY A 147 -7.17 29.01 -31.10
C GLY A 147 -6.61 28.04 -30.08
N THR A 148 -5.31 28.13 -29.88
CA THR A 148 -4.59 27.31 -28.90
C THR A 148 -3.71 28.18 -28.02
N ILE A 149 -3.67 27.84 -26.74
CA ILE A 149 -2.68 28.36 -25.80
C ILE A 149 -1.59 27.34 -25.55
N HIS A 150 -0.39 27.82 -25.31
CA HIS A 150 0.69 27.11 -24.67
C HIS A 150 0.69 27.44 -23.18
N GLY A 151 0.79 26.43 -22.33
CA GLY A 151 0.81 26.61 -20.87
C GLY A 151 1.23 25.37 -20.12
N THR A 152 1.50 25.52 -18.84
CA THR A 152 1.90 24.42 -17.95
C THR A 152 0.74 24.04 -17.03
N VAL A 153 0.39 22.77 -16.99
CA VAL A 153 -0.64 22.21 -16.12
C VAL A 153 0.05 21.28 -15.10
N SER A 154 0.23 21.74 -13.87
CA SER A 154 0.89 20.96 -12.81
C SER A 154 2.11 20.19 -13.35
N GLY A 155 3.09 20.92 -13.89
CA GLY A 155 4.33 20.42 -14.49
C GLY A 155 4.25 20.08 -15.98
N PHE A 156 3.09 19.72 -16.51
CA PHE A 156 2.96 19.25 -17.88
C PHE A 156 2.93 20.42 -18.90
N ASP A 157 3.91 20.47 -19.77
CA ASP A 157 4.02 21.46 -20.85
C ASP A 157 3.03 21.13 -21.97
N SER A 158 2.06 22.00 -22.20
CA SER A 158 0.82 21.65 -22.89
C SER A 158 0.31 22.64 -23.91
N VAL A 159 -0.44 22.14 -24.89
CA VAL A 159 -1.29 22.89 -25.82
C VAL A 159 -2.75 22.63 -25.48
N ILE A 160 -3.51 23.69 -25.30
CA ILE A 160 -4.91 23.66 -24.90
C ILE A 160 -5.78 24.54 -25.78
N SER A 161 -7.00 24.10 -26.07
CA SER A 161 -7.96 24.91 -26.85
C SER A 161 -8.35 26.18 -26.08
N LEU A 162 -8.20 27.35 -26.73
CA LEU A 162 -8.54 28.65 -26.18
C LEU A 162 -10.05 28.75 -25.82
N LYS A 163 -10.94 28.03 -26.51
CA LYS A 163 -12.37 28.00 -26.20
C LYS A 163 -12.67 27.45 -24.80
N ASN A 164 -11.83 26.55 -24.31
CA ASN A 164 -12.03 25.84 -23.06
C ASN A 164 -11.29 26.44 -21.87
N VAL A 165 -10.82 27.71 -22.01
CA VAL A 165 -10.12 28.41 -20.94
C VAL A 165 -10.57 29.85 -20.83
N ASP A 166 -10.40 30.44 -19.63
CA ASP A 166 -10.45 31.87 -19.38
C ASP A 166 -9.06 32.38 -19.04
N LEU A 167 -8.59 33.41 -19.74
CA LEU A 167 -7.29 34.04 -19.52
C LEU A 167 -7.42 35.13 -18.47
N VAL A 168 -6.53 35.12 -17.47
CA VAL A 168 -6.50 36.10 -16.39
C VAL A 168 -5.10 36.69 -16.25
N PRO A 169 -4.89 37.95 -16.60
CA PRO A 169 -3.63 38.65 -16.34
C PRO A 169 -3.29 38.69 -14.86
N PHE A 170 -2.03 38.47 -14.49
CA PHE A 170 -1.57 38.53 -13.10
C PHE A 170 -1.86 39.86 -12.42
N LYS A 171 -2.07 40.94 -13.17
CA LYS A 171 -2.49 42.23 -12.61
C LYS A 171 -3.77 42.12 -11.75
N PHE A 172 -4.75 41.34 -12.20
CA PHE A 172 -5.98 41.10 -11.42
C PHE A 172 -5.70 40.34 -10.12
N VAL A 173 -4.80 39.37 -10.16
CA VAL A 173 -4.42 38.58 -8.98
C VAL A 173 -3.64 39.43 -7.97
N LYS A 174 -2.61 40.14 -8.44
CA LYS A 174 -1.72 41.02 -7.63
C LYS A 174 -2.48 42.09 -6.89
N ASN A 175 -3.36 42.76 -7.58
CA ASN A 175 -4.09 43.91 -7.04
C ASN A 175 -5.43 43.52 -6.40
N ASN A 176 -5.73 42.19 -6.27
CA ASN A 176 -6.98 41.67 -5.70
C ASN A 176 -8.23 42.27 -6.41
N LEU A 177 -8.15 42.46 -7.73
CA LEU A 177 -9.22 43.00 -8.55
C LEU A 177 -10.23 41.92 -8.95
N SER A 178 -11.44 42.32 -9.28
CA SER A 178 -12.48 41.46 -9.83
C SER A 178 -12.43 41.48 -11.34
N ILE A 179 -12.70 40.35 -11.96
CA ILE A 179 -12.78 40.16 -13.40
C ILE A 179 -14.03 39.33 -13.74
N TYR A 180 -14.62 39.57 -14.92
CA TYR A 180 -15.73 38.76 -15.41
C TYR A 180 -15.18 37.49 -16.07
N LEU A 181 -15.49 36.35 -15.51
CA LEU A 181 -15.07 35.01 -15.98
C LEU A 181 -16.25 34.03 -15.97
N GLY A 182 -16.02 32.86 -16.53
CA GLY A 182 -16.97 31.77 -16.51
C GLY A 182 -18.08 31.92 -17.53
N GLY A 183 -19.14 31.21 -17.30
CA GLY A 183 -20.28 31.12 -18.18
C GLY A 183 -20.20 29.92 -19.11
N ASN A 184 -21.32 29.18 -19.19
CA ASN A 184 -21.51 28.10 -20.14
C ASN A 184 -22.40 28.59 -21.27
N SER A 185 -22.09 28.23 -22.50
CA SER A 185 -23.07 28.29 -23.56
C SER A 185 -24.15 27.23 -23.29
N ILE A 186 -25.35 27.65 -22.95
CA ILE A 186 -26.49 26.76 -22.77
C ILE A 186 -27.37 26.93 -23.99
N ASN A 187 -27.56 25.85 -24.75
CA ASN A 187 -28.45 25.84 -25.96
C ASN A 187 -28.10 26.83 -27.06
N GLY A 188 -26.79 27.15 -27.22
CA GLY A 188 -26.34 28.08 -28.27
C GLY A 188 -26.49 29.56 -27.89
N GLU A 189 -26.81 29.85 -26.64
CA GLU A 189 -26.86 31.21 -26.13
C GLU A 189 -25.48 31.62 -25.57
N ASP A 190 -25.15 32.89 -25.61
CA ASP A 190 -23.89 33.39 -25.06
C ASP A 190 -23.77 33.09 -23.56
N PRO A 191 -22.58 32.69 -23.07
CA PRO A 191 -22.39 32.43 -21.66
C PRO A 191 -22.61 33.69 -20.81
N VAL A 192 -23.25 33.53 -19.65
CA VAL A 192 -23.44 34.60 -18.67
C VAL A 192 -22.15 34.69 -17.83
N PRO A 193 -21.41 35.80 -17.86
CA PRO A 193 -20.20 35.96 -17.08
C PRO A 193 -20.51 36.20 -15.61
N PHE A 194 -19.60 35.76 -14.73
CA PHE A 194 -19.62 36.05 -13.30
C PHE A 194 -18.51 37.00 -12.94
N LEU A 195 -18.82 38.03 -12.18
CA LEU A 195 -17.81 38.88 -11.57
C LEU A 195 -17.16 38.10 -10.42
N THR A 196 -15.85 37.89 -10.51
CA THR A 196 -15.10 37.10 -9.52
C THR A 196 -13.75 37.73 -9.21
N LYS A 197 -13.22 37.45 -8.01
CA LYS A 197 -11.80 37.63 -7.72
C LYS A 197 -11.08 36.33 -8.06
N VAL A 198 -9.86 36.46 -8.51
CA VAL A 198 -9.02 35.31 -8.85
C VAL A 198 -7.85 35.22 -7.89
N ARG A 199 -7.43 34.01 -7.62
CA ARG A 199 -6.25 33.68 -6.84
C ARG A 199 -5.43 32.66 -7.63
N THR A 200 -4.13 32.68 -7.46
CA THR A 200 -3.22 31.67 -8.00
C THR A 200 -2.80 30.69 -6.92
N THR A 201 -2.37 29.54 -7.33
CA THR A 201 -1.80 28.49 -6.49
C THR A 201 -0.57 28.98 -5.73
N THR A 202 -0.48 28.64 -4.44
CA THR A 202 0.61 29.09 -3.56
C THR A 202 1.13 27.96 -2.67
N TYR A 203 2.39 28.09 -2.28
CA TYR A 203 3.07 27.26 -1.30
C TYR A 203 3.58 28.15 -0.16
N THR A 204 2.97 28.08 1.00
CA THR A 204 3.35 28.90 2.17
C THR A 204 4.07 28.03 3.19
N VAL A 205 5.17 28.54 3.73
CA VAL A 205 5.91 27.84 4.77
C VAL A 205 5.39 28.21 6.14
N GLU A 206 4.86 27.26 6.86
CA GLU A 206 4.34 27.44 8.22
C GLU A 206 5.35 26.93 9.25
N GLN A 207 5.53 27.67 10.35
CA GLN A 207 6.34 27.21 11.48
C GLN A 207 5.45 26.40 12.42
N ASN A 208 5.82 25.14 12.67
CA ASN A 208 5.14 24.28 13.62
C ASN A 208 6.15 23.77 14.67
N GLY A 209 6.16 24.43 15.83
CA GLY A 209 7.16 24.12 16.86
C GLY A 209 8.59 24.32 16.36
N SER A 210 9.37 23.25 16.36
CA SER A 210 10.78 23.24 15.94
C SER A 210 11.00 22.99 14.44
N TYR A 211 9.97 22.63 13.69
CA TYR A 211 10.08 22.30 12.26
C TYR A 211 9.15 23.16 11.39
N LYS A 212 9.41 23.15 10.10
CA LYS A 212 8.66 23.92 9.09
C LYS A 212 7.85 22.96 8.22
N GLU A 213 6.63 23.36 7.93
CA GLU A 213 5.70 22.62 7.07
C GLU A 213 5.40 23.41 5.80
N LEU A 214 5.19 22.69 4.69
CA LEU A 214 4.81 23.28 3.42
C LEU A 214 3.30 23.16 3.24
N HIS A 215 2.63 24.31 3.20
CA HIS A 215 1.20 24.44 3.01
C HIS A 215 0.89 24.80 1.57
N PHE A 216 0.19 23.92 0.87
CA PHE A 216 -0.27 24.09 -0.50
C PHE A 216 -1.70 24.60 -0.52
N THR A 217 -1.94 25.70 -1.27
CA THR A 217 -3.27 26.25 -1.45
C THR A 217 -3.56 26.45 -2.93
N ALA A 218 -4.65 25.87 -3.40
CA ALA A 218 -5.19 26.08 -4.75
C ALA A 218 -6.67 26.46 -4.69
N TYR A 219 -7.10 27.29 -5.63
CA TYR A 219 -8.45 27.84 -5.64
C TYR A 219 -9.25 27.32 -6.83
N LYS A 220 -10.58 27.31 -6.70
CA LYS A 220 -11.50 27.17 -7.82
C LYS A 220 -11.39 28.42 -8.71
N GLY A 221 -11.56 28.25 -10.01
CA GLY A 221 -11.33 29.33 -10.97
C GLY A 221 -12.25 30.55 -10.82
N TRP A 222 -13.39 30.41 -10.13
CA TRP A 222 -14.35 31.48 -9.99
C TRP A 222 -15.31 31.31 -8.79
N ALA A 223 -15.89 32.42 -8.38
CA ALA A 223 -17.03 32.48 -7.46
C ALA A 223 -17.99 33.58 -7.93
N VAL A 224 -19.28 33.47 -7.63
CA VAL A 224 -20.28 34.48 -7.98
C VAL A 224 -20.17 35.73 -7.09
N ASP A 225 -20.70 36.86 -7.59
CA ASP A 225 -20.91 38.11 -6.85
C ASP A 225 -19.61 38.76 -6.33
N GLY A 226 -18.50 38.68 -7.09
CA GLY A 226 -17.24 39.29 -6.74
C GLY A 226 -16.53 38.68 -5.51
N ASN A 227 -17.02 37.55 -5.04
CA ASN A 227 -16.42 36.83 -3.91
C ASN A 227 -15.09 36.17 -4.30
N VAL A 228 -14.29 35.78 -3.32
CA VAL A 228 -13.10 34.94 -3.50
C VAL A 228 -13.56 33.50 -3.73
N PRO A 229 -13.01 32.80 -4.75
CA PRO A 229 -13.30 31.40 -4.95
C PRO A 229 -12.95 30.56 -3.72
N GLY A 230 -13.75 29.52 -3.47
CA GLY A 230 -13.40 28.51 -2.48
C GLY A 230 -12.18 27.68 -2.88
N TYR A 231 -11.62 26.95 -1.94
CA TYR A 231 -10.47 26.09 -2.18
C TYR A 231 -10.80 24.90 -3.11
N ALA A 232 -9.92 24.65 -4.04
CA ALA A 232 -9.82 23.37 -4.75
C ALA A 232 -8.95 22.38 -3.97
N ALA A 233 -7.93 22.90 -3.28
CA ALA A 233 -7.11 22.19 -2.30
C ALA A 233 -6.58 23.20 -1.26
N ASP A 234 -6.46 22.76 0.00
CA ASP A 234 -5.92 23.51 1.13
C ASP A 234 -5.28 22.48 2.07
N LEU A 235 -3.96 22.27 1.94
CA LEU A 235 -3.29 21.05 2.37
C LEU A 235 -1.92 21.35 2.98
N ILE A 236 -1.63 20.77 4.13
CA ILE A 236 -0.24 20.60 4.59
C ILE A 236 0.32 19.35 3.91
N ILE A 237 1.31 19.52 3.04
CA ILE A 237 1.78 18.45 2.14
C ILE A 237 3.06 17.75 2.60
N GLY A 238 3.75 18.28 3.61
CA GLY A 238 4.99 17.68 4.11
C GLY A 238 5.89 18.70 4.80
N PRO A 239 7.10 18.29 5.22
CA PRO A 239 8.11 19.22 5.68
C PRO A 239 8.53 20.19 4.57
N ALA A 240 8.81 21.44 4.93
CA ALA A 240 9.40 22.40 4.00
C ALA A 240 10.90 22.14 3.83
N ALA A 241 11.45 22.48 2.67
CA ALA A 241 12.88 22.39 2.42
C ALA A 241 13.70 23.25 3.42
N SER A 242 14.92 22.85 3.70
CA SER A 242 15.78 23.56 4.67
C SER A 242 16.01 25.02 4.30
N TRP A 243 16.13 25.34 3.02
CA TRP A 243 16.34 26.69 2.47
C TRP A 243 15.05 27.54 2.43
N MET A 244 13.86 26.96 2.57
CA MET A 244 12.61 27.71 2.63
C MET A 244 12.45 28.43 3.98
N ASN A 245 11.97 29.66 3.96
CA ASN A 245 11.80 30.50 5.16
C ASN A 245 10.38 30.48 5.67
N ALA A 246 10.20 30.33 6.98
CA ALA A 246 8.88 30.40 7.62
C ALA A 246 8.19 31.75 7.35
N GLY A 247 6.88 31.71 7.10
CA GLY A 247 6.07 32.87 6.76
C GLY A 247 6.22 33.36 5.31
N THR A 248 7.03 32.67 4.49
CA THR A 248 7.23 33.03 3.09
C THR A 248 6.32 32.21 2.17
N THR A 249 5.74 32.90 1.19
CA THR A 249 4.97 32.27 0.10
C THR A 249 5.86 32.08 -1.12
N TYR A 250 5.82 30.87 -1.65
CA TYR A 250 6.50 30.48 -2.89
C TYR A 250 5.46 30.11 -3.95
N TYR A 251 5.91 30.07 -5.21
CA TYR A 251 5.11 29.70 -6.37
C TYR A 251 5.83 28.59 -7.14
N SER A 252 5.06 27.71 -7.75
CA SER A 252 5.60 26.63 -8.59
C SER A 252 4.59 26.29 -9.68
N LYS A 253 5.07 25.99 -10.87
CA LYS A 253 4.27 25.50 -12.00
C LYS A 253 4.37 23.99 -12.21
N ASN A 254 5.26 23.31 -11.43
CA ASN A 254 5.57 21.88 -11.57
C ASN A 254 5.67 21.14 -10.24
N ASP A 255 5.32 21.78 -9.10
CA ASP A 255 5.32 21.26 -7.73
C ASP A 255 6.71 20.98 -7.13
N TYR A 256 7.81 21.22 -7.87
CA TYR A 256 9.18 20.97 -7.37
C TYR A 256 10.18 22.10 -7.64
N ASP A 257 10.00 22.93 -8.66
CA ASP A 257 10.81 24.14 -8.87
C ASP A 257 10.08 25.36 -8.30
N PHE A 258 10.69 26.01 -7.33
CA PHE A 258 10.06 27.08 -6.57
C PHE A 258 10.60 28.45 -6.92
N TYR A 259 9.70 29.42 -6.90
CA TYR A 259 9.94 30.80 -7.28
C TYR A 259 9.44 31.74 -6.18
N SER A 260 10.06 32.91 -6.06
CA SER A 260 9.64 33.94 -5.08
C SER A 260 8.56 34.88 -5.63
N ASP A 261 8.20 34.79 -6.90
CA ASP A 261 7.19 35.60 -7.58
C ASP A 261 6.17 34.72 -8.31
N MET A 262 4.93 35.19 -8.43
CA MET A 262 3.85 34.42 -9.03
C MET A 262 4.01 34.22 -10.55
N GLU A 263 4.83 35.02 -11.22
CA GLU A 263 5.20 34.84 -12.63
C GLU A 263 6.23 33.71 -12.82
N CYS A 264 6.70 33.10 -11.76
CA CYS A 264 7.74 32.06 -11.81
C CYS A 264 8.99 32.48 -12.62
N ARG A 265 9.52 33.69 -12.37
CA ARG A 265 10.74 34.22 -13.02
C ARG A 265 11.95 34.16 -12.07
N ASN A 266 11.73 34.42 -10.79
CA ASN A 266 12.79 34.48 -9.78
C ASN A 266 12.92 33.11 -9.10
N TYR A 267 13.61 32.18 -9.74
CA TYR A 267 13.89 30.86 -9.21
C TYR A 267 14.68 30.92 -7.89
N VAL A 268 14.26 30.13 -6.90
CA VAL A 268 14.89 30.07 -5.57
C VAL A 268 15.42 28.70 -5.18
N GLY A 269 14.92 27.64 -5.79
CA GLY A 269 15.43 26.30 -5.53
C GLY A 269 14.48 25.19 -5.97
N THR A 270 15.02 23.98 -6.08
CA THR A 270 14.26 22.77 -6.36
C THR A 270 14.08 21.97 -5.06
N TYR A 271 12.86 21.47 -4.83
CA TYR A 271 12.52 20.60 -3.72
C TYR A 271 11.40 19.67 -4.15
N TYR A 272 11.67 18.37 -4.18
CA TYR A 272 10.67 17.34 -4.42
C TYR A 272 9.99 16.96 -3.11
N ASN A 273 8.67 17.07 -3.03
CA ASN A 273 7.91 16.57 -1.91
C ASN A 273 8.03 15.05 -1.83
N TYR A 274 8.61 14.55 -0.71
CA TYR A 274 8.93 13.14 -0.56
C TYR A 274 7.72 12.22 -0.79
N TYR A 275 6.58 12.51 -0.16
CA TYR A 275 5.39 11.64 -0.26
C TYR A 275 4.73 11.68 -1.64
N GLN A 276 4.84 12.81 -2.35
CA GLN A 276 4.29 12.94 -3.72
C GLN A 276 5.10 12.13 -4.73
N PHE A 277 6.43 12.12 -4.56
CA PHE A 277 7.37 11.45 -5.47
C PHE A 277 7.88 10.10 -4.95
N MET A 278 7.42 9.65 -3.78
CA MET A 278 7.76 8.36 -3.19
C MET A 278 7.28 7.22 -4.09
N PRO A 279 8.19 6.32 -4.53
CA PRO A 279 7.81 5.20 -5.38
C PRO A 279 6.83 4.25 -4.68
N LEU A 280 5.83 3.75 -5.39
CA LEU A 280 4.99 2.66 -4.90
C LEU A 280 5.78 1.38 -4.66
N ARG A 281 6.92 1.22 -5.35
CA ARG A 281 7.94 0.19 -5.10
C ARG A 281 8.91 0.58 -3.99
N GLN A 282 8.38 1.14 -2.91
CA GLN A 282 9.09 1.38 -1.66
C GLN A 282 8.30 0.72 -0.52
N LYS A 283 8.94 -0.15 0.24
CA LYS A 283 8.28 -0.84 1.34
C LYS A 283 8.03 0.14 2.50
N SER A 284 6.78 0.28 2.93
CA SER A 284 6.46 1.07 4.12
C SER A 284 6.86 0.32 5.39
N ASN A 285 7.43 1.05 6.35
CA ASN A 285 7.81 0.52 7.65
C ASN A 285 6.76 0.77 8.75
N ILE A 286 5.61 1.35 8.39
CA ILE A 286 4.52 1.61 9.34
C ILE A 286 3.74 0.32 9.61
N PRO A 287 3.63 -0.12 10.88
CA PRO A 287 2.93 -1.36 11.21
C PRO A 287 1.41 -1.23 11.06
N ALA A 288 0.74 -2.33 10.78
CA ALA A 288 -0.72 -2.41 10.60
C ALA A 288 -1.53 -1.84 11.77
N SER A 289 -1.02 -1.92 12.99
CA SER A 289 -1.69 -1.37 14.18
C SER A 289 -1.82 0.16 14.16
N ALA A 290 -0.99 0.87 13.41
CA ALA A 290 -1.01 2.33 13.32
C ALA A 290 -2.21 2.87 12.52
N TYR A 291 -2.79 2.07 11.63
CA TYR A 291 -3.85 2.50 10.72
C TYR A 291 -5.13 2.91 11.45
N ASN A 292 -5.53 2.16 12.46
CA ASN A 292 -6.67 2.53 13.30
C ASN A 292 -6.38 3.78 14.15
N THR A 293 -5.15 3.97 14.59
CA THR A 293 -4.74 5.17 15.32
C THR A 293 -4.90 6.42 14.46
N PHE A 294 -4.51 6.35 13.18
CA PHE A 294 -4.71 7.42 12.21
C PHE A 294 -6.20 7.74 12.00
N LEU A 295 -7.04 6.72 11.82
CA LEU A 295 -8.48 6.90 11.67
C LEU A 295 -9.10 7.54 12.93
N GLN A 296 -8.70 7.09 14.11
CA GLN A 296 -9.15 7.63 15.38
C GLN A 296 -8.75 9.10 15.55
N ALA A 297 -7.52 9.47 15.26
CA ALA A 297 -7.02 10.83 15.33
C ALA A 297 -7.78 11.79 14.39
N ASN A 298 -8.30 11.28 13.29
CA ASN A 298 -9.14 12.01 12.34
C ASN A 298 -10.64 11.91 12.62
N ASN A 299 -11.04 11.43 13.81
CA ASN A 299 -12.45 11.28 14.23
C ASN A 299 -13.30 10.43 13.26
N VAL A 300 -12.69 9.47 12.56
CA VAL A 300 -13.42 8.59 11.66
C VAL A 300 -14.29 7.63 12.48
N SER A 301 -15.57 7.52 12.09
CA SER A 301 -16.51 6.62 12.76
C SER A 301 -16.07 5.16 12.65
N GLY A 302 -16.26 4.37 13.71
CA GLY A 302 -16.02 2.92 13.72
C GLY A 302 -16.88 2.13 12.71
N SER A 303 -17.88 2.75 12.09
CA SER A 303 -18.65 2.17 10.98
C SER A 303 -17.93 2.30 9.62
N SER A 304 -16.87 3.07 9.52
CA SER A 304 -16.08 3.18 8.29
C SER A 304 -15.54 1.81 7.86
N LYS A 305 -15.55 1.55 6.56
CA LYS A 305 -14.98 0.32 5.98
C LYS A 305 -13.45 0.25 6.06
N LEU A 306 -12.78 1.31 6.48
CA LEU A 306 -11.33 1.33 6.70
C LEU A 306 -10.92 0.86 8.10
N TRP A 307 -11.84 0.74 9.07
CA TRP A 307 -11.52 0.22 10.39
C TRP A 307 -11.06 -1.24 10.33
N ASN A 308 -9.98 -1.55 11.05
CA ASN A 308 -9.36 -2.88 11.14
C ASN A 308 -8.87 -3.43 9.80
N THR A 309 -8.46 -2.55 8.86
CA THR A 309 -7.95 -2.96 7.55
C THR A 309 -6.43 -2.88 7.44
N GLY A 310 -5.72 -2.41 8.47
CA GLY A 310 -4.27 -2.22 8.42
C GLY A 310 -3.50 -3.47 7.97
N GLU A 311 -3.85 -4.66 8.50
CA GLU A 311 -3.24 -5.92 8.07
C GLU A 311 -3.47 -6.19 6.58
N MET A 312 -4.64 -5.87 6.03
CA MET A 312 -4.97 -6.10 4.63
C MET A 312 -4.09 -5.25 3.69
N PHE A 313 -3.79 -3.99 4.10
CA PHE A 313 -2.90 -3.12 3.34
C PHE A 313 -1.44 -3.56 3.42
N VAL A 314 -0.98 -3.99 4.60
CA VAL A 314 0.36 -4.55 4.78
C VAL A 314 0.51 -5.87 4.02
N GLU A 315 -0.50 -6.74 4.04
CA GLU A 315 -0.51 -7.97 3.26
C GLU A 315 -0.46 -7.69 1.74
N ALA A 316 -1.22 -6.71 1.26
CA ALA A 316 -1.16 -6.30 -0.15
C ALA A 316 0.23 -5.75 -0.54
N GLN A 317 0.92 -5.05 0.38
CA GLN A 317 2.30 -4.63 0.19
C GLN A 317 3.23 -5.83 0.02
N GLU A 318 3.15 -6.82 0.92
CA GLU A 318 4.00 -8.00 0.86
C GLU A 318 3.75 -8.81 -0.42
N ASN A 319 2.49 -8.98 -0.80
CA ASN A 319 2.12 -9.80 -1.94
C ASN A 319 2.38 -9.13 -3.30
N TYR A 320 2.07 -7.83 -3.43
CA TYR A 320 2.06 -7.16 -4.74
C TYR A 320 3.11 -6.05 -4.88
N GLY A 321 3.90 -5.81 -3.83
CA GLY A 321 4.97 -4.82 -3.87
C GLY A 321 4.47 -3.37 -3.99
N ILE A 322 3.32 -3.05 -3.41
CA ILE A 322 2.75 -1.70 -3.38
C ILE A 322 2.88 -1.13 -1.98
N ASN A 323 3.47 0.03 -1.84
CA ASN A 323 3.63 0.72 -0.55
C ASN A 323 2.29 0.80 0.21
N ALA A 324 2.22 0.21 1.41
CA ALA A 324 0.98 0.08 2.17
C ALA A 324 0.42 1.42 2.63
N LEU A 325 1.29 2.39 3.00
CA LEU A 325 0.86 3.74 3.39
C LEU A 325 0.21 4.47 2.22
N LEU A 326 0.85 4.46 1.05
CA LEU A 326 0.33 5.12 -0.15
C LEU A 326 -0.99 4.47 -0.63
N LEU A 327 -1.07 3.16 -0.61
CA LEU A 327 -2.28 2.41 -0.95
C LEU A 327 -3.44 2.74 0.00
N PHE A 328 -3.17 2.82 1.31
CA PHE A 328 -4.17 3.18 2.31
C PHE A 328 -4.63 4.62 2.16
N THR A 329 -3.71 5.57 1.98
CA THR A 329 -4.07 6.99 1.84
C THR A 329 -4.84 7.26 0.55
N GLN A 330 -4.57 6.50 -0.51
CA GLN A 330 -5.41 6.48 -1.69
C GLN A 330 -6.82 5.98 -1.37
N ALA A 331 -6.96 4.87 -0.64
CA ALA A 331 -8.26 4.36 -0.22
C ALA A 331 -9.03 5.36 0.66
N VAL A 332 -8.35 6.06 1.56
CA VAL A 332 -8.93 7.15 2.38
C VAL A 332 -9.51 8.24 1.48
N HIS A 333 -8.75 8.71 0.50
CA HIS A 333 -9.17 9.75 -0.43
C HIS A 333 -10.35 9.32 -1.30
N GLU A 334 -10.23 8.20 -1.99
CA GLU A 334 -11.23 7.71 -2.96
C GLU A 334 -12.55 7.30 -2.31
N SER A 335 -12.51 6.76 -1.10
CA SER A 335 -13.71 6.30 -0.39
C SER A 335 -14.34 7.34 0.53
N GLY A 336 -13.80 8.56 0.59
CA GLY A 336 -14.24 9.55 1.58
C GLY A 336 -14.13 8.97 3.00
N TRP A 337 -12.93 8.57 3.40
CA TRP A 337 -12.65 7.96 4.70
C TRP A 337 -13.39 6.64 4.94
N GLY A 338 -13.63 5.86 3.89
CA GLY A 338 -14.33 4.57 3.96
C GLY A 338 -15.83 4.69 4.22
N THR A 339 -16.43 5.86 3.97
CA THR A 339 -17.85 6.16 4.28
C THR A 339 -18.70 6.44 3.06
N SER A 340 -18.11 6.51 1.86
CA SER A 340 -18.87 6.69 0.61
C SER A 340 -19.87 5.56 0.38
N ALA A 341 -20.92 5.83 -0.39
CA ALA A 341 -21.93 4.81 -0.72
C ALA A 341 -21.32 3.56 -1.38
N LEU A 342 -20.29 3.72 -2.21
CA LEU A 342 -19.58 2.60 -2.83
C LEU A 342 -18.79 1.80 -1.80
N ALA A 343 -18.09 2.47 -0.88
CA ALA A 343 -17.39 1.79 0.19
C ALA A 343 -18.35 1.00 1.09
N MET A 344 -19.43 1.65 1.55
CA MET A 344 -20.35 1.07 2.53
C MET A 344 -21.18 -0.08 1.97
N ASN A 345 -21.71 0.05 0.74
CA ASN A 345 -22.64 -0.90 0.17
C ASN A 345 -21.99 -1.94 -0.75
N ARG A 346 -20.77 -1.67 -1.24
CA ARG A 346 -20.12 -2.50 -2.26
C ARG A 346 -18.68 -2.89 -1.90
N ASN A 347 -18.19 -2.57 -0.70
CA ASN A 347 -16.79 -2.75 -0.26
C ASN A 347 -15.77 -2.15 -1.25
N ASN A 348 -16.19 -1.17 -2.05
CA ASN A 348 -15.40 -0.56 -3.10
C ASN A 348 -14.76 0.73 -2.59
N LEU A 349 -13.51 0.64 -2.13
CA LEU A 349 -12.76 1.74 -1.56
C LEU A 349 -12.10 2.65 -2.62
N PHE A 350 -12.03 2.23 -3.86
CA PHE A 350 -11.24 2.90 -4.91
C PHE A 350 -12.10 3.38 -6.10
N GLY A 351 -13.41 3.30 -5.99
CA GLY A 351 -14.30 3.72 -7.07
C GLY A 351 -14.23 2.86 -8.34
N TRP A 352 -13.84 1.59 -8.23
CA TRP A 352 -13.69 0.68 -9.36
C TRP A 352 -14.97 0.59 -10.18
N GLY A 353 -14.85 0.76 -11.52
CA GLY A 353 -15.99 0.69 -12.44
C GLY A 353 -17.02 1.82 -12.28
N ALA A 354 -16.76 2.81 -11.41
CA ALA A 354 -17.59 4.00 -11.35
C ALA A 354 -17.19 4.93 -12.49
N PHE A 355 -18.13 5.18 -13.41
CA PHE A 355 -17.99 6.19 -14.45
C PHE A 355 -18.88 7.37 -14.13
N ASP A 356 -18.43 8.58 -14.40
CA ASP A 356 -19.24 9.80 -14.20
C ASP A 356 -20.58 9.73 -14.96
N SER A 357 -20.62 8.98 -16.07
CA SER A 357 -21.81 8.77 -16.89
C SER A 357 -22.77 7.71 -16.32
N ASP A 358 -22.29 6.77 -15.51
CA ASP A 358 -23.08 5.73 -14.86
C ASP A 358 -22.44 5.21 -13.56
N PRO A 359 -22.69 5.90 -12.43
CA PRO A 359 -22.18 5.47 -11.12
C PRO A 359 -22.74 4.10 -10.64
N ASN A 360 -23.82 3.61 -11.26
CA ASN A 360 -24.44 2.34 -10.88
C ASN A 360 -23.66 1.13 -11.39
N ASN A 361 -22.79 1.29 -12.38
CA ASN A 361 -21.91 0.25 -12.89
C ASN A 361 -20.65 0.02 -12.02
N ALA A 362 -20.54 0.69 -10.88
CA ALA A 362 -19.43 0.49 -9.97
C ALA A 362 -19.36 -0.97 -9.47
N ALA A 363 -18.17 -1.54 -9.46
CA ALA A 363 -17.92 -2.90 -9.00
C ALA A 363 -18.31 -3.08 -7.52
N SER A 364 -18.79 -4.29 -7.20
CA SER A 364 -19.05 -4.73 -5.83
C SER A 364 -18.07 -5.85 -5.48
N PHE A 365 -17.51 -5.81 -4.29
CA PHE A 365 -16.58 -6.81 -3.80
C PHE A 365 -17.19 -7.57 -2.62
N THR A 366 -16.85 -8.86 -2.49
CA THR A 366 -17.34 -9.70 -1.40
C THR A 366 -16.79 -9.23 -0.04
N SER A 367 -15.60 -8.63 -0.05
CA SER A 367 -14.96 -8.08 1.14
C SER A 367 -14.13 -6.85 0.80
N VAL A 368 -13.77 -6.08 1.83
CA VAL A 368 -12.81 -4.96 1.72
C VAL A 368 -11.43 -5.48 1.29
N ALA A 369 -11.01 -6.63 1.83
CA ALA A 369 -9.73 -7.26 1.47
C ALA A 369 -9.66 -7.60 -0.02
N GLU A 370 -10.73 -8.14 -0.60
CA GLU A 370 -10.79 -8.40 -2.05
C GLU A 370 -10.64 -7.10 -2.86
N GLY A 371 -11.36 -6.04 -2.49
CA GLY A 371 -11.22 -4.74 -3.15
C GLY A 371 -9.79 -4.18 -3.11
N ILE A 372 -9.12 -4.31 -1.96
CA ILE A 372 -7.71 -3.91 -1.79
C ILE A 372 -6.80 -4.76 -2.69
N ASN A 373 -6.96 -6.08 -2.67
CA ASN A 373 -6.13 -6.99 -3.47
C ASN A 373 -6.31 -6.78 -4.98
N ILE A 374 -7.54 -6.58 -5.44
CA ILE A 374 -7.81 -6.27 -6.86
C ILE A 374 -7.19 -4.92 -7.23
N HIS A 375 -7.27 -3.93 -6.37
CA HIS A 375 -6.67 -2.62 -6.66
C HIS A 375 -5.14 -2.72 -6.72
N ALA A 376 -4.49 -3.35 -5.76
CA ALA A 376 -3.04 -3.51 -5.72
C ALA A 376 -2.51 -4.49 -6.79
N GLY A 377 -3.12 -5.66 -6.90
CA GLY A 377 -2.63 -6.75 -7.75
C GLY A 377 -3.01 -6.61 -9.23
N LYS A 378 -3.96 -5.76 -9.56
CA LYS A 378 -4.45 -5.56 -10.92
C LYS A 378 -4.42 -4.11 -11.37
N SER A 379 -5.17 -3.20 -10.73
CA SER A 379 -5.36 -1.84 -11.22
C SER A 379 -4.10 -0.99 -11.11
N LEU A 380 -3.53 -0.89 -9.91
CA LEU A 380 -2.29 -0.11 -9.73
C LEU A 380 -1.13 -0.71 -10.52
N ARG A 381 -1.08 -2.04 -10.64
CA ARG A 381 -0.10 -2.70 -11.50
C ARG A 381 -0.09 -2.13 -12.92
N GLU A 382 -1.25 -1.83 -13.49
CA GLU A 382 -1.33 -1.28 -14.84
C GLU A 382 -0.70 0.13 -14.96
N TYR A 383 -0.72 0.92 -13.86
CA TYR A 383 -0.11 2.25 -13.83
C TYR A 383 1.38 2.25 -13.51
N ILE A 384 1.89 1.19 -12.89
CA ILE A 384 3.31 1.04 -12.54
C ILE A 384 4.03 -0.02 -13.39
N ASN A 385 3.35 -0.59 -14.35
CA ASN A 385 3.95 -1.51 -15.33
C ASN A 385 4.53 -0.71 -16.50
N THR A 386 5.84 -0.77 -16.67
CA THR A 386 6.58 -0.02 -17.70
C THR A 386 6.13 -0.33 -19.13
N SER A 387 5.53 -1.50 -19.38
CA SER A 387 4.98 -1.89 -20.68
C SER A 387 3.56 -1.34 -20.95
N ASP A 388 2.87 -0.75 -19.96
CA ASP A 388 1.52 -0.22 -20.12
C ASP A 388 1.54 1.24 -20.57
N SER A 389 0.64 1.62 -21.45
CA SER A 389 0.49 2.98 -21.95
C SER A 389 0.11 4.03 -20.88
N ARG A 390 -0.30 3.57 -19.68
CA ARG A 390 -0.61 4.40 -18.52
C ARG A 390 0.58 4.65 -17.61
N PHE A 391 1.74 4.05 -17.89
CA PHE A 391 2.94 4.27 -17.10
C PHE A 391 3.57 5.64 -17.38
N PHE A 392 3.72 6.44 -16.35
CA PHE A 392 4.40 7.74 -16.34
C PHE A 392 5.30 7.91 -15.10
N GLY A 393 5.69 6.82 -14.47
CA GLY A 393 6.45 6.74 -13.21
C GLY A 393 5.68 6.05 -12.10
N SER A 394 6.39 5.40 -11.19
CA SER A 394 5.81 4.54 -10.14
C SER A 394 5.48 5.28 -8.85
N HIS A 395 5.10 6.55 -8.93
CA HIS A 395 4.73 7.44 -7.81
C HIS A 395 3.40 8.15 -8.11
N PHE A 396 2.80 8.83 -7.13
CA PHE A 396 1.56 9.57 -7.41
C PHE A 396 1.78 10.81 -8.26
N GLY A 397 2.82 11.60 -7.98
CA GLY A 397 3.30 12.68 -8.83
C GLY A 397 2.32 13.81 -9.08
N ASN A 398 2.32 14.29 -10.32
CA ASN A 398 1.54 15.44 -10.81
C ASN A 398 1.03 15.18 -12.25
N LYS A 399 0.74 16.22 -13.03
CA LYS A 399 0.33 16.02 -14.43
C LYS A 399 1.48 15.77 -15.40
N GLU A 400 2.72 16.02 -14.98
CA GLU A 400 3.92 15.72 -15.73
C GLU A 400 4.36 14.25 -15.61
N SER A 401 4.29 13.70 -14.40
CA SER A 401 4.76 12.34 -14.12
C SER A 401 3.99 11.67 -12.99
N GLY A 402 4.05 10.35 -12.97
CA GLY A 402 3.38 9.52 -12.00
C GLY A 402 1.99 9.06 -12.40
N ILE A 403 1.31 8.41 -11.46
CA ILE A 403 -0.04 7.85 -11.67
C ILE A 403 -1.06 8.93 -12.01
N SER A 404 -0.92 10.13 -11.43
CA SER A 404 -1.85 11.26 -11.63
C SER A 404 -2.02 11.67 -13.08
N VAL A 405 -1.06 11.36 -13.97
CA VAL A 405 -1.14 11.66 -15.40
C VAL A 405 -2.34 11.00 -16.05
N LYS A 406 -2.61 9.73 -15.71
CA LYS A 406 -3.66 8.91 -16.35
C LYS A 406 -4.78 8.50 -15.39
N TYR A 407 -4.57 8.55 -14.09
CA TYR A 407 -5.53 8.06 -13.10
C TYR A 407 -6.61 9.09 -12.77
N ALA A 408 -6.26 10.34 -12.56
CA ALA A 408 -7.18 11.37 -12.08
C ALA A 408 -7.29 12.56 -13.03
N SER A 409 -8.47 13.18 -13.15
CA SER A 409 -8.67 14.49 -13.80
C SER A 409 -8.28 15.65 -12.88
N ASP A 410 -8.19 15.43 -11.58
CA ASP A 410 -7.75 16.42 -10.61
C ASP A 410 -6.23 16.66 -10.73
N ALA A 411 -5.84 17.88 -11.06
CA ALA A 411 -4.43 18.27 -11.19
C ALA A 411 -3.66 18.19 -9.87
N TYR A 412 -4.34 18.19 -8.73
CA TYR A 412 -3.76 18.19 -7.39
C TYR A 412 -3.86 16.83 -6.69
N TYR A 413 -4.19 15.77 -7.43
CA TYR A 413 -4.41 14.43 -6.88
C TYR A 413 -3.19 13.91 -6.09
N GLY A 414 -1.99 13.99 -6.67
CA GLY A 414 -0.77 13.53 -6.01
C GLY A 414 -0.45 14.29 -4.73
N LEU A 415 -0.70 15.60 -4.68
CA LEU A 415 -0.54 16.42 -3.48
C LEU A 415 -1.57 16.07 -2.39
N LYS A 416 -2.79 15.69 -2.76
CA LYS A 416 -3.82 15.21 -1.82
C LYS A 416 -3.41 13.89 -1.17
N ILE A 417 -2.88 12.95 -1.94
CA ILE A 417 -2.34 11.69 -1.40
C ILE A 417 -1.11 11.96 -0.52
N ALA A 418 -0.19 12.81 -0.97
CA ALA A 418 0.99 13.21 -0.20
C ALA A 418 0.62 13.83 1.15
N SER A 419 -0.38 14.71 1.17
CA SER A 419 -0.89 15.32 2.40
C SER A 419 -1.40 14.28 3.41
N LEU A 420 -2.19 13.31 2.94
CA LEU A 420 -2.69 12.22 3.80
C LEU A 420 -1.56 11.33 4.31
N ALA A 421 -0.57 11.01 3.46
CA ALA A 421 0.58 10.21 3.85
C ALA A 421 1.44 10.94 4.89
N TYR A 422 1.69 12.23 4.71
CA TYR A 422 2.37 13.06 5.69
C TYR A 422 1.62 13.13 7.03
N GLN A 423 0.32 13.39 6.99
CA GLN A 423 -0.50 13.43 8.20
C GLN A 423 -0.47 12.09 8.94
N PHE A 424 -0.48 10.97 8.20
CA PHE A 424 -0.39 9.64 8.80
C PHE A 424 0.95 9.46 9.53
N ASP A 425 2.05 9.72 8.83
CA ASP A 425 3.40 9.58 9.39
C ASP A 425 3.61 10.49 10.61
N LYS A 426 3.09 11.72 10.56
CA LYS A 426 3.09 12.67 11.65
C LYS A 426 2.30 12.20 12.88
N ILE A 427 1.10 11.64 12.68
CA ILE A 427 0.26 11.10 13.77
C ILE A 427 0.93 9.85 14.36
N TYR A 428 1.46 8.97 13.53
CA TYR A 428 2.16 7.78 13.98
C TYR A 428 3.36 8.11 14.88
N ASN A 429 4.05 9.21 14.59
CA ASN A 429 5.20 9.72 15.37
C ASN A 429 4.83 10.73 16.45
N ASN A 430 3.56 10.79 16.87
CA ASN A 430 3.07 11.66 17.96
C ASN A 430 3.39 13.15 17.77
N TYR A 431 3.45 13.65 16.55
CA TYR A 431 3.71 15.06 16.20
C TYR A 431 5.05 15.61 16.71
N ASP A 432 6.04 14.75 16.97
CA ASP A 432 7.34 15.19 17.54
C ASP A 432 8.35 15.69 16.50
N GLY A 433 7.94 15.77 15.21
CA GLY A 433 8.77 16.20 14.10
C GLY A 433 9.67 15.10 13.52
N ASN A 434 9.74 13.93 14.15
CA ASN A 434 10.37 12.75 13.60
C ASN A 434 9.33 12.00 12.74
N LEU A 435 9.74 11.53 11.57
CA LEU A 435 8.85 10.88 10.60
C LEU A 435 9.47 9.56 10.17
N THR A 436 8.70 8.48 10.24
CA THR A 436 9.19 7.13 9.94
C THR A 436 9.35 6.89 8.44
N GLU A 437 8.39 7.35 7.64
CA GLU A 437 8.43 7.16 6.19
C GLU A 437 9.22 8.25 5.47
N TYR A 438 9.20 9.48 6.00
CA TYR A 438 9.91 10.59 5.38
C TYR A 438 11.41 10.32 5.32
N ASN A 439 11.95 10.32 4.11
CA ASN A 439 13.35 10.01 3.84
C ASN A 439 13.81 8.61 4.30
N SER A 440 12.89 7.63 4.46
CA SER A 440 13.26 6.25 4.82
C SER A 440 14.20 5.62 3.79
N TYR A 441 14.03 5.98 2.52
CA TYR A 441 14.93 5.63 1.43
C TYR A 441 15.20 6.83 0.54
N PRO A 442 16.41 6.95 -0.06
CA PRO A 442 16.63 7.91 -1.13
C PRO A 442 15.74 7.60 -2.34
N ILE A 443 15.22 8.66 -2.94
CA ILE A 443 14.47 8.59 -4.20
C ILE A 443 15.39 9.05 -5.33
N GLY A 444 15.63 8.17 -6.30
CA GLY A 444 16.35 8.48 -7.51
C GLY A 444 15.40 8.69 -8.69
N VAL A 445 15.80 9.52 -9.63
CA VAL A 445 15.17 9.65 -10.95
C VAL A 445 16.14 9.16 -12.00
N ILE A 446 15.72 8.18 -12.80
CA ILE A 446 16.51 7.69 -13.94
C ILE A 446 16.44 8.73 -15.04
N LYS A 447 17.62 9.16 -15.55
CA LYS A 447 17.76 10.32 -16.44
C LYS A 447 17.32 10.08 -17.87
N ASN A 448 17.68 8.92 -18.42
CA ASN A 448 17.52 8.68 -19.84
C ASN A 448 16.53 7.55 -20.13
N TYR A 449 15.78 7.73 -21.18
CA TYR A 449 15.00 6.67 -21.79
C TYR A 449 15.94 5.58 -22.34
N GLY A 450 15.68 4.33 -21.98
CA GLY A 450 16.47 3.19 -22.39
C GLY A 450 17.70 2.88 -21.53
N ASP A 451 17.87 3.56 -20.36
CA ASP A 451 18.90 3.20 -19.40
C ASP A 451 18.70 1.74 -18.94
N ALA A 452 19.79 0.98 -18.89
CA ALA A 452 19.76 -0.43 -18.55
C ALA A 452 19.81 -0.67 -17.03
N ILE A 453 19.02 -1.65 -16.57
CA ILE A 453 19.05 -2.18 -15.22
C ILE A 453 19.69 -3.56 -15.25
N TYR A 454 20.65 -3.79 -14.35
CA TYR A 454 21.52 -4.96 -14.35
C TYR A 454 21.25 -5.88 -13.16
N ASP A 455 21.55 -7.16 -13.29
CA ASP A 455 21.42 -8.17 -12.22
C ASP A 455 22.49 -7.98 -11.11
N SER A 456 23.63 -7.41 -11.50
CA SER A 456 24.78 -7.15 -10.63
C SER A 456 25.64 -6.03 -11.19
N ILE A 457 26.59 -5.51 -10.43
CA ILE A 457 27.56 -4.53 -10.90
C ILE A 457 28.37 -5.13 -12.05
N ASN A 458 28.35 -4.45 -13.21
CA ASN A 458 28.93 -4.94 -14.46
C ASN A 458 28.38 -6.30 -14.94
N GLY A 459 27.19 -6.68 -14.49
CA GLY A 459 26.52 -7.93 -14.82
C GLY A 459 25.73 -7.90 -16.11
N ASN A 460 24.71 -8.74 -16.21
CA ASN A 460 23.85 -8.81 -17.38
C ASN A 460 22.68 -7.82 -17.27
N VAL A 461 22.26 -7.29 -18.40
CA VAL A 461 21.06 -6.44 -18.45
C VAL A 461 19.83 -7.31 -18.20
N MET A 462 19.02 -6.93 -17.23
CA MET A 462 17.74 -7.54 -16.91
C MET A 462 16.62 -6.94 -17.75
N TYR A 463 16.59 -5.61 -17.85
CA TYR A 463 15.65 -4.85 -18.67
C TYR A 463 16.20 -3.44 -18.92
N THR A 464 15.56 -2.72 -19.84
CA THR A 464 15.82 -1.31 -20.07
C THR A 464 14.62 -0.48 -19.69
N THR A 465 14.82 0.81 -19.38
CA THR A 465 13.75 1.74 -19.05
C THR A 465 13.01 2.25 -20.29
N GLU A 466 12.99 1.47 -21.35
CA GLU A 466 12.16 1.69 -22.54
C GLU A 466 10.71 1.32 -22.24
N TYR A 467 9.79 2.25 -22.50
CA TYR A 467 8.37 2.01 -22.44
C TYR A 467 7.63 2.77 -23.55
N GLY A 468 6.37 2.40 -23.80
CA GLY A 468 5.62 2.75 -25.01
C GLY A 468 5.37 4.24 -25.27
N ALA A 469 5.74 5.14 -24.36
CA ALA A 469 5.71 6.57 -24.55
C ALA A 469 7.16 7.08 -24.64
N THR A 470 7.49 7.78 -25.72
CA THR A 470 8.79 8.44 -25.94
C THR A 470 9.05 9.61 -24.98
N TYR A 471 8.28 9.68 -23.91
CA TYR A 471 8.28 10.77 -22.93
C TYR A 471 8.60 10.21 -21.55
N GLN A 472 9.82 10.39 -21.11
CA GLN A 472 10.26 10.03 -19.77
C GLN A 472 10.54 11.29 -18.98
N ARG A 473 9.78 11.50 -17.89
CA ARG A 473 10.15 12.47 -16.86
C ARG A 473 9.89 11.85 -15.50
N ASN A 474 10.82 12.10 -14.58
CA ASN A 474 10.72 11.66 -13.19
C ASN A 474 10.39 10.15 -13.06
N TYR A 475 11.11 9.28 -13.79
CA TYR A 475 11.07 7.84 -13.56
C TYR A 475 11.71 7.55 -12.20
N THR A 476 10.89 7.60 -11.14
CA THR A 476 11.37 7.46 -9.76
C THR A 476 11.63 6.00 -9.41
N VAL A 477 12.70 5.79 -8.66
CA VAL A 477 13.08 4.49 -8.08
C VAL A 477 13.50 4.66 -6.64
N THR A 478 13.23 3.65 -5.82
CA THR A 478 13.78 3.56 -4.46
C THR A 478 15.23 3.11 -4.55
N VAL A 479 16.14 3.90 -4.01
CA VAL A 479 17.56 3.56 -3.95
C VAL A 479 17.83 2.83 -2.66
N LEU A 480 18.33 1.60 -2.77
CA LEU A 480 18.56 0.71 -1.64
C LEU A 480 20.01 0.82 -1.12
N ALA A 481 20.98 1.00 -2.02
CA ALA A 481 22.41 1.10 -1.66
C ALA A 481 23.23 1.75 -2.76
N GLU A 482 24.43 2.18 -2.42
CA GLU A 482 25.50 2.57 -3.36
C GLU A 482 26.72 1.65 -3.17
N LYS A 483 27.29 1.19 -4.29
CA LYS A 483 28.52 0.42 -4.30
C LYS A 483 29.27 0.61 -5.62
N ASP A 484 30.56 0.90 -5.55
CA ASP A 484 31.48 0.96 -6.70
C ASP A 484 31.00 1.83 -7.86
N GLY A 485 30.31 2.96 -7.57
CA GLY A 485 29.74 3.85 -8.57
C GLY A 485 28.40 3.42 -9.16
N TRP A 486 27.75 2.44 -8.52
CA TRP A 486 26.44 1.92 -8.90
C TRP A 486 25.43 2.12 -7.76
N TYR A 487 24.16 2.31 -8.12
CA TYR A 487 23.04 2.23 -7.20
C TYR A 487 22.33 0.89 -7.32
N LYS A 488 22.08 0.25 -6.17
CA LYS A 488 21.11 -0.83 -6.06
C LYS A 488 19.72 -0.21 -5.91
N ILE A 489 18.79 -0.60 -6.72
CA ILE A 489 17.44 -0.05 -6.71
C ILE A 489 16.40 -1.14 -6.51
N GLN A 490 15.25 -0.78 -5.96
CA GLN A 490 14.06 -1.62 -6.01
C GLN A 490 13.51 -1.58 -7.44
N SER A 491 13.36 -2.74 -8.06
CA SER A 491 12.88 -2.82 -9.44
C SER A 491 11.43 -2.34 -9.56
N THR A 492 11.16 -1.46 -10.51
CA THR A 492 9.78 -1.10 -10.87
C THR A 492 9.07 -2.26 -11.53
N ASP A 493 9.78 -3.01 -12.36
CA ASP A 493 9.26 -4.18 -13.05
C ASP A 493 9.33 -5.45 -12.19
N TYR A 494 8.46 -6.39 -12.51
CA TYR A 494 8.52 -7.74 -11.96
C TYR A 494 9.65 -8.52 -12.61
N LEU A 495 10.41 -9.23 -11.80
CA LEU A 495 11.54 -10.04 -12.25
C LEU A 495 11.27 -11.54 -11.98
N GLU A 496 11.53 -12.37 -12.96
CA GLU A 496 11.52 -13.82 -12.84
C GLU A 496 12.86 -14.37 -13.35
N ASN A 497 13.61 -15.04 -12.48
CA ASN A 497 14.94 -15.56 -12.79
C ASN A 497 15.91 -14.49 -13.35
N GLY A 498 15.87 -13.27 -12.78
CA GLY A 498 16.73 -12.15 -13.19
C GLY A 498 16.38 -11.54 -14.56
N LYS A 499 15.16 -11.75 -15.05
CA LYS A 499 14.66 -11.17 -16.29
C LYS A 499 13.31 -10.50 -16.06
N GLN A 500 13.05 -9.45 -16.83
CA GLN A 500 11.75 -8.78 -16.82
C GLN A 500 10.65 -9.78 -17.20
N LEU A 501 9.64 -9.87 -16.37
CA LEU A 501 8.46 -10.68 -16.61
C LEU A 501 7.47 -9.92 -17.50
N ASP A 502 7.01 -10.55 -18.59
CA ASP A 502 5.89 -10.02 -19.38
C ASP A 502 4.60 -10.07 -18.56
N THR A 503 4.23 -8.93 -18.00
CA THR A 503 3.05 -8.77 -17.14
C THR A 503 1.79 -8.42 -17.93
N SER A 504 1.88 -8.28 -19.26
CA SER A 504 0.74 -7.86 -20.11
C SER A 504 -0.46 -8.82 -20.05
N LYS A 505 -0.23 -10.04 -19.57
CA LYS A 505 -1.23 -11.13 -19.54
C LYS A 505 -1.45 -11.76 -18.15
N LYS A 506 -0.86 -11.21 -17.09
CA LYS A 506 -0.96 -11.79 -15.74
C LYS A 506 -1.42 -10.74 -14.75
N ASP A 507 -2.55 -10.98 -14.07
CA ASP A 507 -2.98 -10.25 -12.88
C ASP A 507 -2.45 -10.96 -11.62
N PHE A 508 -2.42 -10.26 -10.50
CA PHE A 508 -2.04 -10.81 -9.19
C PHE A 508 -0.64 -11.45 -9.16
N ILE A 509 0.34 -10.82 -9.82
CA ILE A 509 1.72 -11.28 -9.78
C ILE A 509 2.30 -10.95 -8.41
N GLU A 510 2.82 -11.95 -7.73
CA GLU A 510 3.55 -11.76 -6.48
C GLU A 510 4.85 -10.99 -6.71
N TYR A 511 5.16 -10.10 -5.78
CA TYR A 511 6.35 -9.26 -5.83
C TYR A 511 7.26 -9.56 -4.63
N ASP A 512 8.34 -10.27 -4.86
CA ASP A 512 9.33 -10.51 -3.81
C ASP A 512 10.28 -9.30 -3.68
N TRP A 513 10.21 -8.59 -2.57
CA TRP A 513 11.04 -7.43 -2.26
C TRP A 513 12.55 -7.69 -2.27
N ASN A 514 12.98 -8.94 -2.03
CA ASN A 514 14.38 -9.31 -1.96
C ASN A 514 14.97 -9.62 -3.34
N THR A 515 14.18 -10.19 -4.24
CA THR A 515 14.63 -10.62 -5.57
C THR A 515 14.32 -9.62 -6.67
N ASN A 516 13.29 -8.77 -6.49
CA ASN A 516 12.99 -7.69 -7.44
C ASN A 516 13.88 -6.47 -7.19
N VAL A 517 15.17 -6.65 -7.31
CA VAL A 517 16.19 -5.60 -7.17
C VAL A 517 17.09 -5.58 -8.39
N GLY A 518 17.65 -4.44 -8.70
CA GLY A 518 18.58 -4.29 -9.80
C GLY A 518 19.66 -3.27 -9.52
N TRP A 519 20.63 -3.17 -10.41
CA TRP A 519 21.73 -2.22 -10.35
C TRP A 519 21.69 -1.29 -11.56
N ILE A 520 21.99 -0.02 -11.33
CA ILE A 520 22.14 1.02 -12.35
C ILE A 520 23.36 1.88 -12.05
N GLU A 521 24.07 2.31 -13.08
CA GLU A 521 25.19 3.23 -12.88
C GLU A 521 24.72 4.54 -12.23
N LYS A 522 25.45 5.00 -11.21
CA LYS A 522 25.14 6.23 -10.48
C LYS A 522 25.02 7.45 -11.39
N SER A 523 25.82 7.51 -12.43
CA SER A 523 25.80 8.59 -13.43
C SER A 523 24.42 8.74 -14.16
N HIS A 524 23.61 7.68 -14.17
CA HIS A 524 22.29 7.62 -14.83
C HIS A 524 21.12 7.95 -13.89
N VAL A 525 21.39 8.29 -12.62
CA VAL A 525 20.37 8.58 -11.62
C VAL A 525 20.64 9.90 -10.93
N ASP A 526 19.64 10.78 -10.88
CA ASP A 526 19.64 11.96 -10.03
C ASP A 526 18.89 11.65 -8.73
N LEU A 527 19.52 11.84 -7.58
CA LEU A 527 18.82 11.77 -6.29
C LEU A 527 17.99 13.04 -6.12
N ILE A 528 16.68 12.90 -5.90
CA ILE A 528 15.75 14.02 -5.80
C ILE A 528 15.23 14.27 -4.37
N ALA A 529 15.19 13.24 -3.55
CA ALA A 529 14.73 13.32 -2.17
C ALA A 529 15.32 12.15 -1.35
N GLY A 530 15.26 12.25 -0.04
CA GLY A 530 15.74 11.24 0.88
C GLY A 530 17.16 11.50 1.39
N LEU A 531 17.72 10.47 1.99
CA LEU A 531 19.06 10.51 2.57
C LEU A 531 20.15 10.47 1.51
N ASP A 532 21.35 10.90 1.90
CA ASP A 532 22.56 10.52 1.17
C ASP A 532 22.64 8.99 1.11
N VAL A 533 22.98 8.47 -0.06
CA VAL A 533 23.11 7.02 -0.26
C VAL A 533 24.39 6.57 0.43
N GLU A 534 24.22 5.84 1.54
CA GLU A 534 25.37 5.18 2.16
C GLU A 534 25.75 3.94 1.35
N SER A 535 27.05 3.57 1.39
CA SER A 535 27.49 2.28 0.85
C SER A 535 26.81 1.13 1.62
N GLU A 536 26.49 0.02 0.93
CA GLU A 536 26.02 -1.18 1.65
C GLU A 536 27.07 -1.57 2.70
N PRO A 537 26.68 -1.74 3.96
CA PRO A 537 27.61 -2.23 4.96
C PRO A 537 27.97 -3.67 4.61
N THR A 538 29.23 -3.91 4.29
CA THR A 538 29.71 -5.18 3.75
C THR A 538 30.27 -6.09 4.84
N GLU A 539 30.60 -5.57 6.01
CA GLU A 539 31.23 -6.30 7.08
C GLU A 539 30.43 -6.20 8.38
N ILE A 540 30.03 -7.33 8.92
CA ILE A 540 29.45 -7.40 10.25
C ILE A 540 30.61 -7.27 11.25
N ILE A 541 30.58 -6.20 12.06
CA ILE A 541 31.58 -5.97 13.12
C ILE A 541 31.14 -6.56 14.47
N GLY A 542 29.89 -6.99 14.58
CA GLY A 542 29.30 -7.55 15.78
C GLY A 542 27.81 -7.73 15.69
N SER A 543 27.18 -8.03 16.81
CA SER A 543 25.73 -8.06 16.98
C SER A 543 25.30 -7.21 18.17
N ALA A 544 24.04 -6.79 18.22
CA ALA A 544 23.52 -5.99 19.32
C ALA A 544 22.12 -6.45 19.70
N VAL A 545 21.82 -6.48 20.98
CA VAL A 545 20.48 -6.77 21.52
C VAL A 545 19.94 -5.52 22.20
N VAL A 546 18.71 -5.16 21.88
CA VAL A 546 18.03 -3.99 22.45
C VAL A 546 17.33 -4.35 23.73
N ASN A 547 17.66 -3.69 24.84
CA ASN A 547 17.20 -4.03 26.20
C ASN A 547 16.05 -3.12 26.71
N VAL A 548 15.62 -2.16 25.92
CA VAL A 548 14.61 -1.17 26.31
C VAL A 548 13.51 -1.04 25.27
N SER A 549 12.29 -0.81 25.72
CA SER A 549 11.21 -0.51 24.78
C SER A 549 11.31 0.91 24.25
N GLY A 550 10.85 1.10 23.00
CA GLY A 550 10.81 2.42 22.37
C GLY A 550 12.17 3.00 22.01
N LEU A 551 13.22 2.17 21.85
CA LEU A 551 14.51 2.62 21.38
C LEU A 551 14.42 3.09 19.93
N ARG A 552 14.69 4.37 19.71
CA ARG A 552 14.54 5.00 18.40
C ARG A 552 15.66 4.57 17.45
N VAL A 553 15.27 4.15 16.25
CA VAL A 553 16.18 3.98 15.12
C VAL A 553 16.18 5.25 14.30
N ARG A 554 17.36 5.77 13.99
CA ARG A 554 17.56 7.01 13.24
C ARG A 554 18.35 6.74 11.96
N GLN A 555 18.27 7.68 11.04
CA GLN A 555 18.93 7.61 9.74
C GLN A 555 20.46 7.68 9.82
N GLY A 556 21.00 8.17 10.93
CA GLY A 556 22.42 8.32 11.13
C GLY A 556 22.80 8.37 12.61
N PRO A 557 24.12 8.37 12.91
CA PRO A 557 24.66 8.32 14.26
C PRO A 557 24.60 9.71 14.93
N GLY A 558 23.41 10.09 15.42
CA GLY A 558 23.25 11.35 16.16
C GLY A 558 21.80 11.73 16.38
N LEU A 559 21.52 12.57 17.38
CA LEU A 559 20.17 13.05 17.75
C LEU A 559 19.55 13.96 16.67
N GLY A 560 20.36 14.59 15.83
CA GLY A 560 19.92 15.44 14.74
C GLY A 560 19.41 14.70 13.52
N TYR A 561 19.63 13.39 13.41
CA TYR A 561 19.13 12.59 12.31
C TYR A 561 17.67 12.23 12.50
N ALA A 562 16.90 12.18 11.40
CA ALA A 562 15.52 11.80 11.43
C ALA A 562 15.33 10.38 11.97
N MET A 563 14.23 10.14 12.66
CA MET A 563 13.85 8.82 13.15
C MET A 563 13.23 8.02 11.99
N VAL A 564 13.65 6.76 11.84
CA VAL A 564 13.13 5.83 10.82
C VAL A 564 12.33 4.68 11.43
N GLY A 565 12.23 4.61 12.75
CA GLY A 565 11.46 3.58 13.44
C GLY A 565 11.90 3.39 14.88
N TYR A 566 11.48 2.26 15.45
CA TYR A 566 11.90 1.79 16.76
C TYR A 566 12.53 0.42 16.62
N ALA A 567 13.63 0.21 17.34
CA ALA A 567 14.16 -1.12 17.52
C ALA A 567 13.25 -1.92 18.47
N GLN A 568 13.05 -3.16 18.13
CA GLN A 568 12.23 -4.06 18.94
C GLN A 568 12.96 -4.36 20.26
N GLU A 569 12.29 -4.20 21.38
CA GLU A 569 12.82 -4.64 22.67
C GLU A 569 13.12 -6.13 22.61
N ASN A 570 14.29 -6.54 23.07
CA ASN A 570 14.88 -7.87 22.97
C ASN A 570 15.15 -8.33 21.52
N GLY A 571 15.08 -7.41 20.53
CA GLY A 571 15.47 -7.69 19.17
C GLY A 571 17.00 -7.76 19.04
N ALA A 572 17.50 -8.78 18.33
CA ALA A 572 18.92 -8.93 18.00
C ALA A 572 19.17 -8.38 16.58
N TYR A 573 20.23 -7.60 16.43
CA TYR A 573 20.57 -6.93 15.19
C TYR A 573 22.05 -7.14 14.85
N ASN A 574 22.36 -7.42 13.58
CA ASN A 574 23.74 -7.32 13.11
C ASN A 574 24.20 -5.88 13.19
N VAL A 575 25.44 -5.66 13.66
CA VAL A 575 26.07 -4.34 13.72
C VAL A 575 27.15 -4.25 12.65
N TYR A 576 27.05 -3.21 11.85
CA TYR A 576 27.94 -2.97 10.72
C TYR A 576 28.93 -1.83 10.94
N ASP A 577 28.60 -0.85 11.79
CA ASP A 577 29.46 0.26 12.16
C ASP A 577 29.10 0.77 13.56
N SER A 578 30.05 1.44 14.23
CA SER A 578 29.85 2.05 15.53
C SER A 578 30.47 3.43 15.59
N LYS A 579 29.71 4.44 16.02
CA LYS A 579 30.15 5.82 16.13
C LYS A 579 29.77 6.47 17.47
N GLN A 580 30.62 7.36 17.96
CA GLN A 580 30.34 8.18 19.14
C GLN A 580 29.80 9.54 18.68
N ALA A 581 28.56 9.88 19.09
CA ALA A 581 27.97 11.18 18.83
C ALA A 581 26.94 11.54 19.92
N ASP A 582 26.82 12.83 20.24
CA ASP A 582 25.84 13.37 21.19
C ASP A 582 25.86 12.74 22.61
N GLY A 583 26.96 12.12 22.99
CA GLY A 583 27.15 11.46 24.29
C GLY A 583 26.60 10.02 24.33
N TYR A 584 26.35 9.42 23.17
CA TYR A 584 25.88 8.05 22.97
C TYR A 584 26.85 7.27 22.08
N THR A 585 26.85 5.95 22.24
CA THR A 585 27.39 5.04 21.23
C THR A 585 26.26 4.70 20.26
N TRP A 586 26.50 4.94 18.98
CA TRP A 586 25.53 4.65 17.91
C TRP A 586 25.98 3.39 17.18
N TYR A 587 25.06 2.46 16.96
CA TYR A 587 25.29 1.22 16.23
C TYR A 587 24.49 1.21 14.96
N GLN A 588 25.15 0.98 13.83
CA GLN A 588 24.52 0.76 12.54
C GLN A 588 24.00 -0.66 12.45
N ILE A 589 22.69 -0.82 12.31
CA ILE A 589 22.02 -2.12 12.21
C ILE A 589 21.49 -2.40 10.80
N GLY A 590 21.63 -1.46 9.91
CA GLY A 590 21.26 -1.51 8.52
C GLY A 590 21.60 -0.20 7.85
N LYS A 591 21.40 -0.13 6.55
CA LYS A 591 21.62 1.10 5.79
C LYS A 591 20.69 2.20 6.28
N GLY A 592 21.27 3.34 6.67
CA GLY A 592 20.47 4.44 7.23
C GLY A 592 19.70 4.07 8.50
N GLN A 593 20.10 3.04 9.22
CA GLN A 593 19.45 2.58 10.43
C GLN A 593 20.45 2.49 11.57
N TRP A 594 20.34 3.44 12.50
CA TRP A 594 21.21 3.56 13.65
C TRP A 594 20.38 3.68 14.92
N PHE A 595 20.76 2.97 15.96
CA PHE A 595 20.23 3.24 17.29
C PHE A 595 21.33 3.65 18.27
N ALA A 596 20.92 4.45 19.25
CA ALA A 596 21.81 4.90 20.32
C ALA A 596 21.86 3.86 21.43
N SER A 597 23.04 3.71 22.03
CA SER A 597 23.23 3.00 23.30
C SER A 597 23.81 3.95 24.33
N LYS A 598 23.22 3.91 25.52
CA LYS A 598 23.74 4.54 26.72
C LYS A 598 23.33 3.69 27.91
N ASP A 599 24.26 3.50 28.80
CA ASP A 599 24.07 2.56 29.92
C ASP A 599 23.66 1.17 29.39
N ASN A 600 22.59 0.59 29.82
CA ASN A 600 22.14 -0.76 29.46
C ASN A 600 21.07 -0.79 28.34
N TRP A 601 20.97 0.25 27.48
CA TRP A 601 19.93 0.28 26.44
C TRP A 601 20.15 -0.76 25.34
N VAL A 602 21.42 -1.06 25.06
CA VAL A 602 21.82 -2.00 24.01
C VAL A 602 23.02 -2.81 24.49
N SER A 603 22.95 -4.11 24.38
CA SER A 603 24.07 -5.02 24.59
C SER A 603 24.74 -5.29 23.25
N TYR A 604 26.01 -4.90 23.12
CA TYR A 604 26.77 -5.06 21.88
C TYR A 604 27.82 -6.17 22.00
N TYR A 605 27.88 -7.02 20.99
CA TYR A 605 28.80 -8.16 20.89
C TYR A 605 29.68 -8.00 19.67
N PRO A 606 31.01 -7.68 19.82
CA PRO A 606 31.92 -7.56 18.71
C PRO A 606 32.20 -8.91 18.05
N LYS A 607 32.39 -8.91 16.72
CA LYS A 607 32.86 -10.07 15.96
C LYS A 607 34.27 -10.41 16.39
N GLN A 608 34.56 -11.65 16.77
CA GLN A 608 35.90 -12.09 17.03
C GLN A 608 36.73 -12.19 15.75
N GLU A 609 37.91 -11.55 15.72
CA GLU A 609 38.85 -11.77 14.65
C GLU A 609 39.45 -13.18 14.77
N GLU A 610 39.28 -14.01 13.74
CA GLU A 610 40.09 -15.24 13.62
C GLU A 610 41.56 -14.85 13.54
N LYS A 611 42.32 -15.16 14.58
CA LYS A 611 43.79 -15.01 14.52
C LYS A 611 44.33 -15.90 13.40
N PRO A 612 45.19 -15.40 12.51
CA PRO A 612 45.86 -16.22 11.52
C PRO A 612 46.61 -17.36 12.21
N VAL A 613 46.25 -18.58 11.89
CA VAL A 613 46.97 -19.78 12.34
C VAL A 613 48.33 -19.79 11.61
N GLU A 614 49.40 -19.59 12.33
CA GLU A 614 50.76 -19.76 11.86
C GLU A 614 50.98 -21.24 11.49
N PRO A 615 51.54 -21.62 10.32
CA PRO A 615 51.67 -23.01 9.91
C PRO A 615 52.61 -23.78 10.83
N GLU A 616 52.05 -24.72 11.58
CA GLU A 616 52.85 -25.61 12.40
C GLU A 616 53.66 -26.60 11.53
N LYS A 617 54.93 -26.76 11.95
CA LYS A 617 55.88 -27.70 11.40
C LYS A 617 55.40 -29.17 11.57
N PRO A 618 55.67 -30.07 10.63
CA PRO A 618 55.18 -31.44 10.71
C PRO A 618 55.82 -32.19 11.89
N VAL A 619 55.00 -32.69 12.76
CA VAL A 619 55.41 -33.65 13.82
C VAL A 619 54.95 -35.04 13.39
N THR A 620 55.82 -36.00 13.51
CA THR A 620 55.70 -37.42 13.20
C THR A 620 54.55 -38.06 14.00
N PRO A 621 53.75 -38.99 13.43
CA PRO A 621 52.53 -39.49 14.09
C PRO A 621 52.86 -40.50 15.23
N GLU A 622 52.36 -40.22 16.41
CA GLU A 622 52.17 -41.23 17.46
C GLU A 622 50.77 -41.81 17.32
N THR A 623 50.64 -43.10 17.55
CA THR A 623 49.45 -43.93 17.37
C THR A 623 48.24 -43.42 18.21
N PRO A 624 47.01 -43.28 17.62
CA PRO A 624 45.89 -42.74 18.38
C PRO A 624 45.31 -43.76 19.37
N THR A 625 45.21 -43.38 20.62
CA THR A 625 44.17 -43.85 21.48
C THR A 625 42.87 -43.16 21.08
N THR A 626 41.87 -43.97 20.74
CA THR A 626 40.54 -43.56 20.35
C THR A 626 39.88 -42.67 21.41
N PRO A 627 39.54 -41.39 21.10
CA PRO A 627 38.54 -40.65 21.90
C PRO A 627 37.18 -41.22 21.60
N GLU A 628 36.43 -41.49 22.64
CA GLU A 628 35.00 -41.80 22.51
C GLU A 628 34.33 -40.65 21.76
N THR A 629 33.71 -40.96 20.63
CA THR A 629 32.81 -40.07 19.88
C THR A 629 31.71 -39.66 20.83
N PRO A 630 31.35 -38.36 20.96
CA PRO A 630 30.13 -37.97 21.63
C PRO A 630 28.99 -38.70 20.94
N LYS A 631 28.19 -39.44 21.68
CA LYS A 631 26.96 -40.01 21.17
C LYS A 631 26.13 -38.87 20.60
N GLU A 632 25.80 -38.95 19.31
CA GLU A 632 24.69 -38.22 18.74
C GLU A 632 23.45 -38.57 19.58
N ASP A 633 22.86 -37.57 20.22
CA ASP A 633 21.67 -37.78 21.03
C ASP A 633 20.54 -38.34 20.15
N ALA A 634 20.08 -39.55 20.48
CA ALA A 634 18.94 -40.14 19.80
C ALA A 634 17.69 -39.27 20.02
N PRO A 635 16.80 -39.11 18.99
CA PRO A 635 15.59 -38.34 19.11
C PRO A 635 14.78 -38.77 20.34
N SER A 636 14.23 -37.79 21.09
CA SER A 636 13.39 -38.06 22.26
C SER A 636 12.01 -38.58 21.82
N LYS A 637 11.60 -39.76 22.28
CA LYS A 637 10.25 -40.29 22.01
C LYS A 637 9.22 -39.59 22.87
N LEU A 638 8.19 -39.01 22.24
CA LEU A 638 7.14 -38.20 22.89
C LEU A 638 6.36 -38.98 23.96
N GLU A 639 6.13 -40.25 23.75
CA GLU A 639 5.38 -41.14 24.68
C GLU A 639 5.99 -41.26 26.08
N ASN A 640 7.29 -40.97 26.21
CA ASN A 640 8.05 -41.07 27.46
C ASN A 640 8.29 -39.71 28.12
N CYS A 641 7.77 -38.62 27.56
CA CYS A 641 8.00 -37.28 28.05
C CYS A 641 7.00 -36.85 29.12
N GLU A 642 7.45 -36.01 30.04
CA GLU A 642 6.60 -35.45 31.11
C GLU A 642 5.61 -34.46 30.51
N VAL A 643 4.38 -34.47 31.03
CA VAL A 643 3.31 -33.51 30.62
C VAL A 643 2.97 -32.61 31.79
N ILE A 644 3.02 -31.31 31.58
CA ILE A 644 2.72 -30.26 32.56
C ILE A 644 1.62 -29.32 32.08
N ASP A 645 1.09 -28.51 33.00
CA ASP A 645 0.31 -27.33 32.58
C ASP A 645 1.21 -26.32 31.82
N THR A 646 0.74 -25.78 30.73
CA THR A 646 1.53 -24.81 29.95
C THR A 646 1.86 -23.59 30.81
N PRO A 647 3.15 -23.31 31.09
CA PRO A 647 3.53 -22.15 31.89
C PRO A 647 3.13 -20.84 31.23
N GLN A 648 2.99 -19.80 32.07
CA GLN A 648 2.87 -18.42 31.51
C GLN A 648 4.21 -17.94 30.98
N GLU A 649 4.17 -17.19 29.89
CA GLU A 649 5.37 -16.60 29.31
C GLU A 649 6.04 -15.64 30.29
N ASN A 650 7.36 -15.79 30.44
CA ASN A 650 8.18 -14.91 31.27
C ASN A 650 8.97 -13.97 30.36
N ARG A 651 8.63 -12.69 30.37
CA ARG A 651 9.25 -11.66 29.53
C ARG A 651 10.71 -11.34 29.89
N SER A 652 11.21 -11.78 31.02
CA SER A 652 12.62 -11.66 31.39
C SER A 652 13.49 -12.79 30.80
N LEU A 653 12.88 -13.81 30.18
CA LEU A 653 13.59 -14.86 29.50
C LEU A 653 13.87 -14.44 28.05
N LEU A 654 15.13 -14.40 27.66
CA LEU A 654 15.54 -14.20 26.28
C LEU A 654 15.68 -15.56 25.59
N ALA A 655 15.01 -15.79 24.49
CA ALA A 655 15.13 -17.02 23.73
C ALA A 655 14.92 -16.81 22.23
N GLY A 656 15.65 -17.59 21.42
CA GLY A 656 15.53 -17.58 19.97
C GLY A 656 16.05 -18.85 19.34
N ILE A 657 15.58 -19.17 18.13
CA ILE A 657 16.08 -20.25 17.29
C ILE A 657 17.11 -19.68 16.33
N ASN A 658 18.33 -20.22 16.35
CA ASN A 658 19.43 -19.84 15.46
C ASN A 658 19.37 -20.60 14.15
N SER A 659 19.02 -21.90 14.18
CA SER A 659 18.89 -22.72 13.00
C SER A 659 17.85 -23.83 13.17
N VAL A 660 17.23 -24.19 12.04
CA VAL A 660 16.31 -25.33 11.91
C VAL A 660 16.86 -26.20 10.80
N ASN A 661 17.23 -27.44 11.12
CA ASN A 661 17.82 -28.37 10.16
C ASN A 661 16.94 -29.61 10.03
N TYR A 662 16.56 -29.96 8.81
CA TYR A 662 15.76 -31.14 8.50
C TYR A 662 16.66 -32.24 7.95
N ASP A 663 16.50 -33.45 8.45
CA ASP A 663 17.10 -34.65 7.88
C ASP A 663 15.99 -35.44 7.16
N GLU A 664 16.00 -35.34 5.83
CA GLU A 664 15.03 -35.98 4.95
C GLU A 664 15.14 -37.52 4.96
N THR A 665 16.30 -38.06 5.33
CA THR A 665 16.54 -39.51 5.35
C THR A 665 15.98 -40.15 6.63
N ASN A 666 16.18 -39.48 7.77
CA ASN A 666 15.78 -39.97 9.08
C ASN A 666 14.45 -39.34 9.54
N HIS A 667 13.88 -38.42 8.78
CA HIS A 667 12.66 -37.69 9.08
C HIS A 667 12.70 -37.00 10.45
N THR A 668 13.81 -36.31 10.72
CA THR A 668 14.00 -35.55 11.95
C THR A 668 14.15 -34.06 11.70
N VAL A 669 13.78 -33.26 12.72
CA VAL A 669 14.05 -31.84 12.76
C VAL A 669 14.91 -31.50 13.95
N THR A 670 16.03 -30.82 13.72
CA THR A 670 16.93 -30.34 14.77
C THR A 670 16.77 -28.84 14.92
N LEU A 671 16.43 -28.41 16.13
CA LEU A 671 16.38 -27.01 16.55
C LEU A 671 17.62 -26.69 17.36
N ASP A 672 18.32 -25.63 16.96
CA ASP A 672 19.48 -25.06 17.66
C ASP A 672 19.18 -23.60 17.97
N GLY A 673 19.44 -23.17 19.19
CA GLY A 673 19.07 -21.84 19.64
C GLY A 673 19.75 -21.42 20.94
N LEU A 674 19.34 -20.27 21.44
CA LEU A 674 19.76 -19.76 22.73
C LEU A 674 18.57 -19.43 23.62
N ALA A 675 18.72 -19.63 24.95
CA ALA A 675 17.75 -19.19 25.92
C ALA A 675 18.40 -18.97 27.29
N LEU A 676 18.12 -17.81 27.91
CA LEU A 676 18.76 -17.38 29.15
C LEU A 676 17.93 -16.34 29.91
N PHE A 677 18.19 -16.19 31.20
CA PHE A 677 17.75 -15.02 31.95
C PHE A 677 18.82 -13.93 31.95
N GLN A 678 18.48 -12.78 31.50
CA GLN A 678 19.40 -11.62 31.52
C GLN A 678 19.64 -11.16 32.96
N GLY A 679 20.87 -10.83 33.33
CA GLY A 679 21.26 -10.38 34.67
C GLY A 679 21.32 -11.52 35.71
N ILE A 680 21.39 -12.78 35.24
CA ILE A 680 21.54 -13.95 36.10
C ILE A 680 22.62 -14.86 35.54
N ASP A 681 23.59 -15.26 36.40
CA ASP A 681 24.66 -16.14 35.97
C ASP A 681 24.12 -17.48 35.44
N ALA A 682 24.53 -17.86 34.25
CA ALA A 682 24.22 -19.11 33.58
C ALA A 682 25.45 -20.01 33.55
N ILE A 683 25.67 -20.73 34.66
CA ILE A 683 26.89 -21.53 34.89
C ILE A 683 26.71 -22.92 34.23
N ALA A 684 27.76 -23.42 33.63
CA ALA A 684 27.76 -24.75 33.02
C ALA A 684 27.41 -25.85 34.06
N GLY A 685 26.39 -26.67 33.75
CA GLY A 685 25.86 -27.72 34.57
C GLY A 685 24.75 -27.30 35.56
N GLU A 686 24.49 -26.00 35.71
CA GLU A 686 23.42 -25.49 36.57
C GLU A 686 22.16 -25.11 35.78
N VAL A 687 22.31 -24.77 34.50
CA VAL A 687 21.21 -24.39 33.62
C VAL A 687 20.67 -25.60 32.87
N LYS A 688 19.33 -25.69 32.81
CA LYS A 688 18.61 -26.71 32.05
C LYS A 688 17.70 -26.06 31.05
N HIS A 689 17.76 -26.55 29.82
CA HIS A 689 16.85 -26.17 28.74
C HIS A 689 15.91 -27.33 28.41
N ASP A 690 14.62 -27.05 28.31
CA ASP A 690 13.61 -28.02 27.88
C ASP A 690 12.76 -27.39 26.77
N LEU A 691 12.65 -28.06 25.64
CA LEU A 691 11.67 -27.69 24.61
C LEU A 691 10.25 -28.03 25.15
N LEU A 692 9.32 -27.12 24.99
CA LEU A 692 7.91 -27.33 25.29
C LEU A 692 7.09 -27.44 24.02
N LEU A 693 6.36 -28.51 23.86
CA LEU A 693 5.32 -28.70 22.85
C LEU A 693 3.98 -28.39 23.51
N SER A 694 3.48 -27.18 23.32
CA SER A 694 2.29 -26.68 24.03
C SER A 694 1.04 -26.83 23.18
N ASP A 695 0.08 -27.62 23.65
CA ASP A 695 -1.23 -27.73 23.02
C ASP A 695 -2.08 -26.49 23.36
N PRO A 696 -2.49 -25.69 22.36
CA PRO A 696 -3.24 -24.46 22.58
C PRO A 696 -4.68 -24.69 23.09
N VAL A 697 -5.22 -25.91 22.95
CA VAL A 697 -6.59 -26.27 23.37
C VAL A 697 -6.60 -26.79 24.81
N SER A 698 -5.86 -27.85 25.10
CA SER A 698 -5.82 -28.48 26.43
C SER A 698 -5.03 -27.65 27.45
N LYS A 699 -4.22 -26.68 27.00
CA LYS A 699 -3.29 -25.91 27.84
C LYS A 699 -2.28 -26.81 28.58
N LYS A 700 -1.93 -27.93 27.97
CA LYS A 700 -0.88 -28.83 28.44
C LYS A 700 0.35 -28.72 27.53
N SER A 701 1.53 -28.99 28.10
CA SER A 701 2.80 -29.00 27.38
C SER A 701 3.57 -30.26 27.66
N ILE A 702 4.11 -30.85 26.60
CA ILE A 702 5.07 -31.97 26.68
C ILE A 702 6.47 -31.34 26.82
N ILE A 703 7.24 -31.86 27.78
CA ILE A 703 8.60 -31.42 28.08
C ILE A 703 9.60 -32.35 27.35
N ILE A 704 10.45 -31.78 26.50
CA ILE A 704 11.52 -32.49 25.83
C ILE A 704 12.85 -31.91 26.29
N PRO A 705 13.70 -32.67 27.02
CA PRO A 705 15.00 -32.16 27.44
C PRO A 705 15.88 -31.81 26.24
N CYS A 706 16.54 -30.67 26.32
CA CYS A 706 17.51 -30.22 25.32
C CYS A 706 18.94 -30.49 25.80
N THR A 707 19.85 -30.70 24.85
CA THR A 707 21.28 -30.63 25.15
C THR A 707 21.66 -29.18 25.34
N THR A 708 22.22 -28.84 26.50
CA THR A 708 22.77 -27.51 26.79
C THR A 708 24.25 -27.51 26.48
N SER A 709 24.68 -26.53 25.66
CA SER A 709 26.09 -26.36 25.31
C SER A 709 26.65 -25.04 25.87
N ASN A 710 27.95 -25.06 26.13
CA ASN A 710 28.61 -23.94 26.75
C ASN A 710 29.03 -22.89 25.69
N ASN A 711 28.84 -21.65 26.07
CA ASN A 711 29.47 -20.49 25.41
C ASN A 711 30.54 -19.91 26.37
N ASN A 712 31.70 -19.58 25.86
CA ASN A 712 32.83 -19.11 26.71
C ASN A 712 32.87 -17.58 26.81
N GLU A 713 31.83 -16.85 26.43
CA GLU A 713 31.83 -15.38 26.31
C GLU A 713 30.95 -14.67 27.33
N ASP A 714 31.45 -13.54 27.82
CA ASP A 714 30.64 -12.56 28.57
C ASP A 714 29.76 -11.82 27.55
N LEU A 715 28.52 -12.29 27.40
CA LEU A 715 27.61 -11.84 26.36
C LEU A 715 27.04 -10.42 26.58
N PHE A 716 26.97 -9.93 27.81
CA PHE A 716 26.28 -8.69 28.12
C PHE A 716 27.17 -7.61 28.75
N GLY A 717 28.40 -7.95 29.16
CA GLY A 717 29.25 -7.01 29.86
C GLY A 717 28.68 -6.44 31.15
N ASP A 718 27.66 -7.12 31.69
CA ASP A 718 26.89 -6.71 32.87
C ASP A 718 27.46 -7.29 34.19
N GLY A 719 28.56 -8.02 34.09
CA GLY A 719 29.25 -8.66 35.19
C GLY A 719 28.73 -10.04 35.52
N HIS A 720 27.81 -10.57 34.74
CA HIS A 720 27.27 -11.93 34.88
C HIS A 720 27.91 -12.92 33.92
N THR A 721 27.92 -14.17 34.27
CA THR A 721 28.49 -15.26 33.47
C THR A 721 27.41 -15.99 32.68
N TYR A 722 27.53 -16.03 31.35
CA TYR A 722 26.54 -16.64 30.44
C TYR A 722 27.14 -17.84 29.69
N GLN A 723 27.60 -18.88 30.44
CA GLN A 723 28.25 -20.05 29.86
C GLN A 723 27.28 -21.06 29.26
N ALA A 724 26.15 -21.33 29.92
CA ALA A 724 25.22 -22.39 29.55
C ALA A 724 23.91 -21.80 28.98
N ILE A 725 23.98 -21.28 27.80
CA ILE A 725 22.87 -20.54 27.18
C ILE A 725 22.36 -21.16 25.88
N ASN A 726 23.16 -21.96 25.20
CA ASN A 726 22.76 -22.57 23.93
C ASN A 726 22.05 -23.91 24.20
N PHE A 727 21.01 -24.17 23.44
CA PHE A 727 20.29 -25.44 23.48
C PHE A 727 20.26 -26.07 22.08
N LYS A 728 20.22 -27.39 22.07
CA LYS A 728 19.98 -28.17 20.85
C LYS A 728 19.02 -29.31 21.17
N VAL A 729 18.04 -29.55 20.30
CA VAL A 729 17.09 -30.65 20.40
C VAL A 729 16.75 -31.22 19.03
N THR A 730 16.65 -32.53 18.93
CA THR A 730 16.24 -33.22 17.70
C THR A 730 14.93 -33.95 17.96
N LEU A 731 13.95 -33.70 17.10
CA LEU A 731 12.62 -34.33 17.16
C LEU A 731 12.48 -35.32 16.00
N ASP A 732 11.98 -36.52 16.29
CA ASP A 732 11.57 -37.48 15.28
C ASP A 732 10.16 -37.13 14.80
N LEU A 733 10.00 -36.78 13.53
CA LEU A 733 8.71 -36.38 12.93
C LEU A 733 7.72 -37.58 12.87
N ASN A 734 8.22 -38.82 13.03
CA ASN A 734 7.38 -40.00 13.10
C ASN A 734 6.63 -40.12 14.45
N ASP A 735 7.09 -39.47 15.51
CA ASP A 735 6.45 -39.51 16.83
C ASP A 735 5.20 -38.61 16.94
N PHE A 736 4.90 -37.79 15.92
CA PHE A 736 3.77 -36.87 15.94
C PHE A 736 2.55 -37.48 15.27
N GLU A 737 1.45 -37.57 16.03
CA GLU A 737 0.16 -38.06 15.54
C GLU A 737 -0.98 -37.19 16.10
N ASN A 738 -1.90 -36.80 15.23
CA ASN A 738 -3.16 -36.12 15.60
C ASN A 738 -2.95 -34.95 16.59
N CYS A 739 -2.00 -34.08 16.30
CA CYS A 739 -1.56 -33.02 17.20
C CYS A 739 -1.39 -31.67 16.52
N ASN A 740 -1.45 -30.62 17.33
CA ASN A 740 -1.04 -29.27 16.96
C ASN A 740 -0.38 -28.60 18.17
N TYR A 741 0.94 -28.46 18.14
CA TYR A 741 1.72 -27.90 19.24
C TYR A 741 2.39 -26.61 18.84
N ASN A 742 2.31 -25.60 19.71
CA ASN A 742 3.20 -24.45 19.66
C ASN A 742 4.53 -24.79 20.30
N LEU A 743 5.62 -24.43 19.68
CA LEU A 743 6.98 -24.66 20.18
C LEU A 743 7.42 -23.51 21.07
N GLY A 744 8.05 -23.84 22.19
CA GLY A 744 8.64 -22.88 23.11
C GLY A 744 9.78 -23.50 23.89
N ILE A 745 10.48 -22.71 24.68
CA ILE A 745 11.60 -23.15 25.53
C ILE A 745 11.33 -22.81 26.98
N ARG A 746 11.61 -23.75 27.85
CA ARG A 746 11.66 -23.54 29.30
C ARG A 746 13.13 -23.54 29.72
N VAL A 747 13.53 -22.54 30.49
CA VAL A 747 14.85 -22.48 31.13
C VAL A 747 14.68 -22.59 32.61
N THR A 748 15.47 -23.46 33.22
CA THR A 748 15.61 -23.56 34.66
C THR A 748 17.04 -23.21 35.02
N ASN A 749 17.23 -22.20 35.88
CA ASN A 749 18.52 -21.75 36.37
C ASN A 749 18.43 -21.48 37.87
N GLY A 750 18.88 -22.42 38.72
CA GLY A 750 18.63 -22.41 40.15
C GLY A 750 17.13 -22.39 40.45
N ASP A 751 16.69 -21.41 41.25
CA ASP A 751 15.28 -21.23 41.61
C ASP A 751 14.46 -20.48 40.54
N GLN A 752 15.12 -20.00 39.49
CA GLN A 752 14.44 -19.29 38.40
C GLN A 752 13.97 -20.27 37.34
N VAL A 753 12.68 -20.16 36.99
CA VAL A 753 12.09 -20.93 35.88
C VAL A 753 11.32 -19.98 34.99
N GLY A 754 11.60 -20.01 33.70
CA GLY A 754 10.90 -19.18 32.69
C GLY A 754 10.54 -19.99 31.46
N TYR A 755 9.55 -19.49 30.75
CA TYR A 755 9.04 -20.04 29.50
C TYR A 755 8.90 -18.95 28.44
N TYR A 756 9.27 -19.27 27.21
CA TYR A 756 9.13 -18.39 26.06
C TYR A 756 8.66 -19.18 24.83
N SER A 757 7.60 -18.71 24.15
CA SER A 757 7.14 -19.28 22.88
C SER A 757 8.01 -18.78 21.73
N PHE A 758 8.37 -19.65 20.82
CA PHE A 758 9.13 -19.23 19.62
C PHE A 758 8.21 -18.60 18.58
N PHE A 759 8.74 -17.56 17.95
CA PHE A 759 8.12 -16.88 16.82
C PHE A 759 9.10 -16.87 15.65
N MET A 760 8.60 -17.16 14.46
CA MET A 760 9.41 -17.15 13.23
C MET A 760 8.88 -16.09 12.27
N SER A 761 9.75 -15.24 11.79
CA SER A 761 9.40 -14.11 10.90
C SER A 761 9.27 -14.49 9.42
N SER A 762 9.55 -15.73 9.03
CA SER A 762 9.50 -16.13 7.63
C SER A 762 9.00 -17.56 7.42
N SER A 763 8.30 -17.79 6.30
CA SER A 763 7.88 -19.10 5.84
C SER A 763 9.01 -19.97 5.26
N LYS A 764 10.24 -19.48 5.24
CA LYS A 764 11.39 -20.19 4.64
C LYS A 764 11.76 -21.48 5.38
N ASP A 765 11.41 -21.55 6.65
CA ASP A 765 11.68 -22.71 7.48
C ASP A 765 10.47 -23.65 7.64
N ASN A 766 9.46 -23.48 6.78
CA ASN A 766 8.32 -24.39 6.75
C ASN A 766 8.72 -25.69 6.07
N HIS A 767 8.44 -26.79 6.72
CA HIS A 767 8.70 -28.15 6.24
C HIS A 767 7.47 -29.02 6.38
N SER A 768 7.28 -29.97 5.46
CA SER A 768 6.20 -30.96 5.54
C SER A 768 6.70 -32.35 5.16
N TYR A 769 6.34 -33.32 5.96
CA TYR A 769 6.65 -34.74 5.76
C TYR A 769 5.37 -35.57 5.81
N LYS A 770 5.14 -36.41 4.79
CA LYS A 770 4.01 -37.34 4.76
C LYS A 770 4.47 -38.74 5.15
N LYS A 771 3.95 -39.29 6.25
CA LYS A 771 4.20 -40.64 6.71
C LYS A 771 3.57 -41.69 5.79
N GLU A 772 4.02 -42.93 5.90
CA GLU A 772 3.48 -44.08 5.15
C GLU A 772 1.99 -44.34 5.45
N ASP A 773 1.52 -44.03 6.66
CA ASP A 773 0.12 -44.18 7.09
C ASP A 773 -0.80 -43.06 6.60
N GLY A 774 -0.28 -42.08 5.82
CA GLY A 774 -1.01 -40.94 5.30
C GLY A 774 -1.01 -39.71 6.23
N THR A 775 -0.41 -39.77 7.42
CA THR A 775 -0.29 -38.61 8.30
C THR A 775 0.65 -37.55 7.73
N LEU A 776 0.18 -36.31 7.57
CA LEU A 776 0.99 -35.17 7.15
C LEU A 776 1.48 -34.41 8.39
N VAL A 777 2.79 -34.47 8.61
CA VAL A 777 3.47 -33.70 9.67
C VAL A 777 3.98 -32.41 9.06
N LYS A 778 3.68 -31.28 9.70
CA LYS A 778 4.15 -29.93 9.28
C LYS A 778 4.86 -29.26 10.44
N VAL A 779 6.00 -28.66 10.16
CA VAL A 779 6.72 -27.74 11.05
C VAL A 779 6.68 -26.38 10.36
N PHE A 780 6.09 -25.38 10.98
CA PHE A 780 5.78 -24.13 10.28
C PHE A 780 5.60 -22.95 11.24
N ALA A 781 5.80 -21.74 10.72
CA ALA A 781 5.37 -20.52 11.37
C ALA A 781 3.86 -20.34 11.15
N ASP A 782 3.05 -20.45 12.20
CA ASP A 782 1.60 -20.34 12.07
C ASP A 782 1.16 -18.87 11.96
N PRO A 783 0.75 -18.41 10.78
CA PRO A 783 0.38 -17.01 10.57
C PRO A 783 -0.89 -16.61 11.34
N ILE A 784 -1.71 -17.58 11.75
CA ILE A 784 -2.94 -17.34 12.51
C ILE A 784 -2.64 -17.21 14.01
N ALA A 785 -1.61 -17.89 14.48
CA ALA A 785 -1.14 -17.82 15.86
C ALA A 785 -0.03 -16.76 16.05
N ASN A 786 -0.08 -15.62 15.35
CA ASN A 786 0.94 -14.58 15.39
C ASN A 786 2.35 -15.08 15.04
N TYR A 787 2.48 -15.93 14.03
CA TYR A 787 3.75 -16.52 13.60
C TYR A 787 4.46 -17.35 14.68
N ARG A 788 3.71 -17.93 15.64
CA ARG A 788 4.27 -18.91 16.55
C ARG A 788 4.80 -20.10 15.75
N TYR A 789 5.98 -20.54 16.10
CA TYR A 789 6.55 -21.73 15.49
C TYR A 789 5.82 -22.95 16.02
N SER A 790 5.30 -23.78 15.12
CA SER A 790 4.35 -24.83 15.45
C SER A 790 4.69 -26.12 14.72
N ILE A 791 4.30 -27.24 15.32
CA ILE A 791 4.34 -28.56 14.70
C ILE A 791 2.92 -29.16 14.74
N SER A 792 2.42 -29.60 13.61
CA SER A 792 1.14 -30.28 13.48
C SER A 792 1.28 -31.61 12.77
N ALA A 793 0.52 -32.61 13.19
CA ALA A 793 0.42 -33.90 12.54
C ALA A 793 -1.05 -34.24 12.37
N GLU A 794 -1.50 -34.45 11.15
CA GLU A 794 -2.89 -34.73 10.83
C GLU A 794 -2.96 -35.83 9.80
N LYS A 795 -3.78 -36.86 10.08
CA LYS A 795 -4.01 -37.93 9.10
C LYS A 795 -4.86 -37.38 7.96
N GLN A 796 -4.32 -37.43 6.76
CA GLN A 796 -5.05 -37.10 5.53
C GLN A 796 -5.50 -38.36 4.83
N ASN A 797 -6.75 -38.76 5.04
CA ASN A 797 -7.34 -39.94 4.40
C ASN A 797 -7.97 -39.58 3.03
N ILE A 798 -8.15 -38.31 2.75
CA ILE A 798 -8.56 -37.85 1.41
C ILE A 798 -7.31 -37.76 0.55
N ASP A 799 -7.21 -38.64 -0.45
CA ASP A 799 -6.07 -38.61 -1.38
C ASP A 799 -6.18 -37.44 -2.34
N MET A 800 -5.43 -36.38 -2.04
CA MET A 800 -5.34 -35.20 -2.91
C MET A 800 -4.27 -35.33 -3.99
N SER A 801 -3.51 -36.42 -4.03
CA SER A 801 -2.40 -36.60 -4.97
C SER A 801 -2.86 -36.88 -6.40
N THR A 802 -4.10 -37.37 -6.58
CA THR A 802 -4.69 -37.72 -7.88
C THR A 802 -5.57 -36.61 -8.47
N ILE A 803 -5.68 -35.49 -7.80
CA ILE A 803 -6.58 -34.39 -8.18
C ILE A 803 -6.01 -33.65 -9.39
N ASN A 804 -6.80 -33.53 -10.45
CA ASN A 804 -6.45 -32.78 -11.65
C ASN A 804 -6.70 -31.27 -11.45
N LYS A 805 -5.80 -30.63 -10.74
CA LYS A 805 -5.83 -29.20 -10.45
C LYS A 805 -4.71 -28.49 -11.17
N PRO A 806 -4.96 -27.35 -11.84
CA PRO A 806 -3.87 -26.53 -12.38
C PRO A 806 -2.91 -26.11 -11.26
N SER A 807 -1.61 -26.17 -11.53
CA SER A 807 -0.59 -25.74 -10.55
C SER A 807 -0.77 -24.28 -10.18
N ASN A 808 -0.65 -23.96 -8.89
CA ASN A 808 -0.75 -22.60 -8.32
C ASN A 808 -2.11 -21.90 -8.45
N VAL A 809 -3.22 -22.64 -8.53
CA VAL A 809 -4.57 -22.06 -8.50
C VAL A 809 -5.32 -22.43 -7.23
N THR A 810 -6.15 -21.51 -6.80
CA THR A 810 -6.99 -21.63 -5.60
C THR A 810 -8.44 -21.85 -6.00
N SER A 811 -9.16 -22.66 -5.25
CA SER A 811 -10.60 -22.77 -5.40
C SER A 811 -11.29 -21.69 -4.59
N MET A 812 -12.29 -21.06 -5.18
CA MET A 812 -13.18 -20.12 -4.53
C MET A 812 -14.38 -20.86 -3.96
N PHE A 813 -14.81 -20.48 -2.77
CA PHE A 813 -16.00 -21.02 -2.11
C PHE A 813 -16.72 -19.94 -1.30
N GLY A 814 -18.03 -19.96 -1.35
CA GLY A 814 -18.88 -19.11 -0.50
C GLY A 814 -20.24 -19.73 -0.25
N THR A 815 -20.82 -19.43 0.90
CA THR A 815 -22.17 -19.88 1.29
C THR A 815 -23.16 -18.72 1.20
N THR A 816 -24.35 -18.97 0.65
CA THR A 816 -25.46 -18.03 0.63
C THR A 816 -26.47 -18.34 1.74
N ASP A 817 -26.63 -19.61 2.10
CA ASP A 817 -27.42 -20.07 3.26
C ASP A 817 -26.74 -21.24 3.95
N LEU A 818 -26.91 -21.33 5.27
CA LEU A 818 -26.30 -22.38 6.11
C LEU A 818 -27.17 -22.63 7.33
N SER A 819 -27.64 -23.85 7.50
CA SER A 819 -28.55 -24.22 8.62
C SER A 819 -28.40 -25.67 9.08
N LEU A 820 -28.79 -25.92 10.35
CA LEU A 820 -28.98 -27.24 10.95
C LEU A 820 -30.45 -27.33 11.39
N ASN A 821 -31.21 -28.24 10.82
CA ASN A 821 -32.63 -28.43 11.15
C ASN A 821 -33.00 -29.92 11.04
N ASP A 822 -33.73 -30.45 12.04
CA ASP A 822 -34.31 -31.78 12.03
C ASP A 822 -33.29 -32.91 11.74
N GLY A 823 -32.05 -32.76 12.21
CA GLY A 823 -30.98 -33.73 11.96
C GLY A 823 -30.32 -33.58 10.58
N HIS A 824 -30.68 -32.58 9.82
CA HIS A 824 -30.07 -32.27 8.51
C HIS A 824 -29.14 -31.08 8.56
N PHE A 825 -28.02 -31.18 7.84
CA PHE A 825 -27.14 -30.07 7.51
C PHE A 825 -27.51 -29.58 6.10
N LYS A 826 -28.02 -28.36 6.02
CA LYS A 826 -28.43 -27.73 4.76
C LYS A 826 -27.52 -26.57 4.43
N MET A 827 -27.12 -26.46 3.17
CA MET A 827 -26.26 -25.42 2.68
C MET A 827 -26.62 -25.04 1.23
N SER A 828 -26.72 -23.75 0.96
CA SER A 828 -26.67 -23.21 -0.41
C SER A 828 -25.34 -22.53 -0.60
N ALA A 829 -24.61 -22.88 -1.65
CA ALA A 829 -23.23 -22.45 -1.83
C ALA A 829 -22.86 -22.30 -3.33
N PHE A 830 -21.75 -21.65 -3.56
CA PHE A 830 -21.11 -21.61 -4.87
C PHE A 830 -19.61 -21.97 -4.73
N SER A 831 -19.05 -22.57 -5.78
CA SER A 831 -17.63 -22.87 -5.85
C SER A 831 -17.14 -22.95 -7.30
N GLY A 832 -15.87 -22.54 -7.52
CA GLY A 832 -15.17 -22.66 -8.79
C GLY A 832 -13.67 -22.76 -8.59
N ILE A 833 -12.98 -23.34 -9.55
CA ILE A 833 -11.53 -23.42 -9.58
C ILE A 833 -11.02 -22.34 -10.55
N TYR A 834 -10.10 -21.48 -10.11
CA TYR A 834 -9.50 -20.45 -10.96
C TYR A 834 -8.90 -21.05 -12.23
N LEU A 835 -8.94 -20.31 -13.34
CA LEU A 835 -8.46 -20.68 -14.66
C LEU A 835 -9.17 -21.91 -15.27
N SER A 836 -10.46 -22.11 -14.94
CA SER A 836 -11.24 -23.24 -15.44
C SER A 836 -12.70 -22.83 -15.68
N ASP A 837 -13.33 -23.34 -16.71
CA ASP A 837 -14.72 -23.05 -16.99
C ASP A 837 -15.68 -23.85 -16.09
N PHE A 838 -16.67 -23.15 -15.51
CA PHE A 838 -17.78 -23.72 -14.74
C PHE A 838 -19.11 -23.35 -15.41
N THR A 839 -19.40 -24.06 -16.49
CA THR A 839 -20.60 -23.87 -17.34
C THR A 839 -21.35 -25.17 -17.49
N LYS A 840 -22.54 -25.12 -18.05
CA LYS A 840 -23.30 -26.34 -18.40
C LYS A 840 -22.51 -27.31 -19.30
N ASN A 841 -21.58 -26.81 -20.11
CA ASN A 841 -20.77 -27.62 -21.01
C ASN A 841 -19.62 -28.37 -20.30
N THR A 842 -19.15 -27.85 -19.17
CA THR A 842 -18.10 -28.49 -18.35
C THR A 842 -18.70 -29.39 -17.26
N ASN A 843 -19.99 -29.41 -17.11
CA ASN A 843 -20.76 -30.28 -16.22
C ASN A 843 -20.25 -30.26 -14.76
N PRO A 844 -20.31 -29.10 -14.07
CA PRO A 844 -19.84 -29.01 -12.68
C PRO A 844 -20.65 -29.94 -11.77
N ALA A 845 -19.95 -30.64 -10.89
CA ALA A 845 -20.50 -31.50 -9.85
C ALA A 845 -19.82 -31.17 -8.51
N TYR A 846 -20.60 -31.28 -7.45
CA TYR A 846 -20.18 -30.96 -6.10
C TYR A 846 -20.55 -32.08 -5.14
N GLU A 847 -19.70 -32.32 -4.15
CA GLU A 847 -19.93 -33.23 -3.04
C GLU A 847 -19.43 -32.58 -1.76
N VAL A 848 -20.06 -32.89 -0.63
CA VAL A 848 -19.59 -32.51 0.70
C VAL A 848 -19.14 -33.75 1.44
N LEU A 849 -17.91 -33.70 1.94
CA LEU A 849 -17.30 -34.83 2.64
C LEU A 849 -17.16 -34.47 4.12
N LEU A 850 -17.60 -35.36 4.99
CA LEU A 850 -17.45 -35.28 6.43
C LEU A 850 -16.43 -36.32 6.88
N GLU A 851 -15.31 -35.89 7.41
CA GLU A 851 -14.22 -36.73 7.92
C GLU A 851 -14.27 -36.76 9.46
N ASP A 852 -14.41 -37.93 10.07
CA ASP A 852 -14.42 -38.10 11.52
C ASP A 852 -12.99 -38.08 12.11
N GLU A 853 -12.88 -38.09 13.43
CA GLU A 853 -11.59 -38.11 14.16
C GLU A 853 -10.71 -39.33 13.87
N ASN A 854 -11.28 -40.41 13.35
CA ASN A 854 -10.57 -41.63 12.95
C ASN A 854 -10.19 -41.60 11.45
N GLY A 855 -10.60 -40.55 10.73
CA GLY A 855 -10.34 -40.37 9.34
C GLY A 855 -11.32 -41.12 8.41
N ASN A 856 -12.44 -41.61 8.92
CA ASN A 856 -13.48 -42.18 8.06
C ASN A 856 -14.22 -41.04 7.38
N VAL A 857 -14.40 -41.15 6.06
CA VAL A 857 -15.04 -40.13 5.23
C VAL A 857 -16.43 -40.57 4.83
N THR A 858 -17.44 -39.73 5.12
CA THR A 858 -18.80 -39.88 4.63
C THR A 858 -19.08 -38.80 3.58
N THR A 859 -19.49 -39.20 2.39
CA THR A 859 -19.74 -38.29 1.27
C THR A 859 -21.24 -38.04 1.10
N PHE A 860 -21.60 -36.78 0.95
CA PHE A 860 -22.95 -36.35 0.66
C PHE A 860 -22.99 -35.68 -0.72
N GLY A 861 -23.89 -36.18 -1.59
CA GLY A 861 -24.13 -35.60 -2.89
C GLY A 861 -24.91 -34.29 -2.76
N THR A 862 -24.65 -33.37 -3.66
CA THR A 862 -25.36 -32.11 -3.76
C THR A 862 -26.30 -32.10 -4.95
N THR A 863 -27.23 -31.14 -4.94
CA THR A 863 -28.09 -30.86 -6.10
C THR A 863 -27.70 -29.52 -6.68
N LYS A 864 -27.96 -29.36 -7.98
CA LYS A 864 -27.75 -28.07 -8.63
C LYS A 864 -28.75 -27.06 -8.06
N SER A 865 -28.26 -25.90 -7.64
CA SER A 865 -29.13 -24.86 -7.11
C SER A 865 -30.03 -24.28 -8.19
N ASN A 866 -31.27 -23.92 -7.80
CA ASN A 866 -32.17 -23.15 -8.64
C ASN A 866 -31.78 -21.68 -8.73
N GLU A 867 -31.06 -21.18 -7.71
CA GLU A 867 -30.45 -19.84 -7.70
C GLU A 867 -29.07 -19.93 -8.34
N GLN A 868 -28.96 -19.52 -9.58
CA GLN A 868 -27.69 -19.45 -10.27
C GLN A 868 -27.06 -18.07 -10.10
N MET A 869 -25.80 -18.03 -9.71
CA MET A 869 -24.99 -16.83 -9.62
C MET A 869 -23.89 -16.91 -10.66
N ASP A 870 -23.72 -15.86 -11.43
CA ASP A 870 -22.56 -15.73 -12.31
C ASP A 870 -21.42 -15.08 -11.51
N ILE A 871 -20.41 -15.86 -11.19
CA ILE A 871 -19.22 -15.37 -10.46
C ILE A 871 -18.04 -15.12 -11.40
N THR A 872 -18.23 -15.10 -12.71
CA THR A 872 -17.18 -14.88 -13.70
C THR A 872 -16.41 -13.59 -13.44
N ASP A 873 -17.10 -12.53 -13.02
CA ASP A 873 -16.47 -11.25 -12.69
C ASP A 873 -15.63 -11.26 -11.41
N PHE A 874 -15.88 -12.22 -10.53
CA PHE A 874 -15.10 -12.43 -9.30
C PHE A 874 -13.90 -13.35 -9.49
N MET A 875 -13.85 -14.05 -10.62
CA MET A 875 -12.81 -14.98 -11.00
C MET A 875 -11.86 -14.35 -12.03
N ASP A 876 -11.36 -15.09 -12.99
CA ASP A 876 -10.31 -14.66 -13.91
C ASP A 876 -10.82 -14.00 -15.21
N ARG A 877 -12.12 -13.81 -15.40
CA ARG A 877 -12.78 -13.22 -16.58
C ARG A 877 -12.44 -13.84 -17.95
N LYS A 878 -11.51 -14.80 -18.00
CA LYS A 878 -11.15 -15.53 -19.23
C LYS A 878 -11.92 -16.82 -19.33
N HIS A 879 -12.46 -17.28 -18.21
CA HIS A 879 -13.27 -18.48 -18.06
C HIS A 879 -14.66 -18.08 -17.57
N SER A 880 -15.63 -18.90 -17.82
CA SER A 880 -17.03 -18.63 -17.48
C SER A 880 -17.44 -19.44 -16.25
N TYR A 881 -18.03 -18.79 -15.25
CA TYR A 881 -18.44 -19.37 -13.97
C TYR A 881 -19.94 -19.17 -13.74
N THR A 882 -20.74 -19.47 -14.76
CA THR A 882 -22.20 -19.27 -14.76
C THR A 882 -23.00 -20.46 -14.19
N ASP A 883 -22.33 -21.58 -13.87
CA ASP A 883 -22.94 -22.81 -13.39
C ASP A 883 -22.20 -23.35 -12.15
N CYS A 884 -22.01 -22.51 -11.17
CA CYS A 884 -21.14 -22.75 -10.01
C CYS A 884 -21.92 -22.94 -8.69
N CYS A 885 -23.28 -22.85 -8.69
CA CYS A 885 -24.07 -22.90 -7.47
C CYS A 885 -24.66 -24.29 -7.22
N PHE A 886 -24.69 -24.71 -5.96
CA PHE A 886 -25.22 -25.99 -5.54
C PHE A 886 -25.90 -25.93 -4.16
N ASP A 887 -26.81 -26.87 -3.92
CA ASP A 887 -27.52 -27.03 -2.64
C ASP A 887 -27.20 -28.40 -2.02
N LEU A 888 -26.96 -28.42 -0.72
CA LEU A 888 -26.79 -29.61 0.12
C LEU A 888 -27.99 -29.77 1.02
N ASP A 889 -28.47 -31.01 1.15
CA ASP A 889 -29.36 -31.45 2.21
C ASP A 889 -28.86 -32.82 2.72
N ALA A 890 -27.95 -32.77 3.72
CA ALA A 890 -27.27 -33.93 4.27
C ALA A 890 -28.00 -34.45 5.53
N ASP A 891 -28.54 -35.66 5.48
CA ASP A 891 -29.10 -36.35 6.64
C ASP A 891 -27.95 -36.84 7.52
N LEU A 892 -27.80 -36.25 8.72
CA LEU A 892 -26.75 -36.54 9.68
C LEU A 892 -27.12 -37.69 10.64
N SER A 893 -28.30 -38.26 10.54
CA SER A 893 -28.81 -39.26 11.46
C SER A 893 -27.95 -40.55 11.53
N GLN A 894 -27.30 -40.86 10.40
CA GLN A 894 -26.43 -42.04 10.25
C GLN A 894 -25.01 -41.85 10.80
N LEU A 895 -24.62 -40.61 11.15
CA LEU A 895 -23.28 -40.33 11.65
C LEU A 895 -23.20 -40.68 13.15
N GLN A 896 -22.06 -41.12 13.62
CA GLN A 896 -21.77 -41.31 15.04
C GLN A 896 -21.61 -39.98 15.78
N SER A 897 -21.69 -40.01 17.14
CA SER A 897 -21.26 -38.84 17.93
C SER A 897 -19.77 -38.63 17.77
N GLY A 898 -19.34 -37.38 17.58
CA GLY A 898 -17.96 -37.01 17.33
C GLY A 898 -17.82 -35.65 16.66
N THR A 899 -16.59 -35.30 16.33
CA THR A 899 -16.24 -34.07 15.59
C THR A 899 -15.88 -34.41 14.15
N TYR A 900 -16.45 -33.70 13.22
CA TYR A 900 -16.24 -33.92 11.79
C TYR A 900 -15.64 -32.68 11.14
N ARG A 901 -14.60 -32.87 10.33
CA ARG A 901 -14.12 -31.85 9.37
C ARG A 901 -14.99 -31.88 8.13
N ILE A 902 -15.19 -30.71 7.53
CA ILE A 902 -16.05 -30.55 6.37
C ILE A 902 -15.19 -30.17 5.17
N TYR A 903 -15.26 -30.95 4.10
CA TYR A 903 -14.58 -30.68 2.84
C TYR A 903 -15.58 -30.47 1.72
N ILE A 904 -15.21 -29.62 0.79
CA ILE A 904 -15.93 -29.41 -0.48
C ILE A 904 -15.10 -30.06 -1.58
N HIS A 905 -15.71 -31.00 -2.28
CA HIS A 905 -15.17 -31.60 -3.48
C HIS A 905 -15.87 -30.98 -4.70
N VAL A 906 -15.10 -30.36 -5.56
CA VAL A 906 -15.59 -29.70 -6.77
C VAL A 906 -14.92 -30.31 -7.97
N LYS A 907 -15.73 -30.67 -8.99
CA LYS A 907 -15.26 -31.37 -10.17
C LYS A 907 -15.99 -30.90 -11.43
N THR A 908 -15.23 -30.79 -12.51
CA THR A 908 -15.74 -30.64 -13.86
C THR A 908 -15.22 -31.78 -14.73
N ASN A 909 -15.60 -31.85 -16.00
CA ASN A 909 -15.01 -32.80 -16.94
C ASN A 909 -13.54 -32.51 -17.28
N GLN A 910 -12.96 -31.41 -16.75
CA GLN A 910 -11.60 -30.94 -17.06
C GLN A 910 -10.71 -30.85 -15.83
N VAL A 911 -11.25 -30.39 -14.69
CA VAL A 911 -10.50 -30.10 -13.46
C VAL A 911 -11.25 -30.58 -12.24
N GLU A 912 -10.52 -30.81 -11.16
CA GLU A 912 -11.03 -31.30 -9.86
C GLU A 912 -10.23 -30.69 -8.71
N ASP A 913 -10.90 -30.36 -7.60
CA ASP A 913 -10.26 -29.91 -6.34
C ASP A 913 -11.05 -30.37 -5.11
N ILE A 914 -10.34 -30.63 -4.01
CA ILE A 914 -10.93 -30.87 -2.69
C ILE A 914 -10.27 -29.93 -1.70
N PHE A 915 -11.06 -29.21 -0.94
CA PHE A 915 -10.56 -28.28 0.08
C PHE A 915 -11.48 -28.25 1.31
N GLU A 916 -10.91 -27.92 2.46
CA GLU A 916 -11.73 -27.76 3.68
C GLU A 916 -12.67 -26.57 3.56
N MET A 917 -13.92 -26.76 4.00
CA MET A 917 -14.93 -25.71 4.05
C MET A 917 -14.50 -24.59 4.97
N TYR A 918 -14.44 -23.37 4.46
CA TYR A 918 -14.04 -22.16 5.18
C TYR A 918 -15.04 -21.03 4.99
N SER A 919 -15.01 -20.05 5.90
CA SER A 919 -15.74 -18.80 5.69
C SER A 919 -14.97 -17.64 6.31
N LEU A 920 -14.89 -16.57 5.57
CA LEU A 920 -14.27 -15.31 6.01
C LEU A 920 -15.25 -14.44 6.82
N GLN A 921 -16.54 -14.80 6.87
CA GLN A 921 -17.54 -14.05 7.65
C GLN A 921 -17.55 -14.48 9.10
N SER A 922 -17.74 -13.54 10.03
CA SER A 922 -17.97 -13.84 11.45
C SER A 922 -19.38 -14.39 11.63
N GLN A 923 -19.51 -15.70 11.54
CA GLN A 923 -20.78 -16.38 11.84
C GLN A 923 -20.73 -16.94 13.27
N LYS A 924 -21.84 -16.84 13.98
CA LYS A 924 -22.04 -17.53 15.27
C LYS A 924 -22.23 -19.02 15.03
N ASP A 925 -21.91 -19.83 16.03
CA ASP A 925 -22.21 -21.25 16.01
C ASP A 925 -23.70 -21.48 15.73
N ILE A 926 -24.00 -22.45 14.87
CA ILE A 926 -25.35 -22.91 14.58
C ILE A 926 -25.56 -24.20 15.33
N THR A 927 -26.51 -24.22 16.25
CA THR A 927 -26.80 -25.40 17.06
C THR A 927 -28.28 -25.80 16.91
N ALA A 928 -28.52 -27.06 16.70
CA ALA A 928 -29.86 -27.68 16.67
C ALA A 928 -29.87 -28.98 17.43
N SER A 929 -31.05 -29.34 17.99
CA SER A 929 -31.27 -30.65 18.67
C SER A 929 -32.34 -31.44 17.92
N TYR A 930 -32.06 -32.70 17.66
CA TYR A 930 -32.98 -33.60 16.99
C TYR A 930 -32.80 -35.03 17.54
N GLU A 931 -33.89 -35.71 17.90
CA GLU A 931 -33.94 -37.06 18.41
C GLU A 931 -32.97 -37.35 19.59
N GLY A 932 -32.81 -36.35 20.49
CA GLY A 932 -31.97 -36.47 21.69
C GLY A 932 -30.47 -36.23 21.43
N ARG A 933 -30.09 -35.87 20.19
CA ARG A 933 -28.72 -35.51 19.81
C ARG A 933 -28.64 -34.02 19.59
N THR A 934 -27.47 -33.45 19.87
CA THR A 934 -27.15 -32.01 19.59
C THR A 934 -26.15 -31.93 18.46
N TYR A 935 -26.48 -31.16 17.45
CA TYR A 935 -25.66 -30.88 16.28
C TYR A 935 -25.17 -29.43 16.36
N THR A 936 -23.90 -29.22 16.27
CA THR A 936 -23.30 -27.88 16.34
C THR A 936 -22.33 -27.69 15.19
N LEU A 937 -22.58 -26.71 14.33
CA LEU A 937 -21.66 -26.26 13.31
C LEU A 937 -20.91 -25.06 13.86
N SER A 938 -19.63 -25.23 14.14
CA SER A 938 -18.76 -24.20 14.70
C SER A 938 -17.65 -23.85 13.76
N LYS A 939 -17.21 -22.62 13.88
CA LYS A 939 -16.02 -22.13 13.18
C LYS A 939 -14.82 -22.24 14.12
N THR A 940 -13.81 -22.97 13.70
CA THR A 940 -12.58 -23.05 14.47
C THR A 940 -11.79 -21.75 14.42
N ASN A 941 -11.06 -21.43 15.47
CA ASN A 941 -10.13 -20.30 15.51
C ASN A 941 -8.89 -20.53 14.60
N VAL A 942 -8.73 -21.74 14.09
CA VAL A 942 -7.64 -22.15 13.22
C VAL A 942 -8.15 -22.09 11.79
N ARG A 943 -7.64 -21.15 10.98
CA ARG A 943 -7.92 -20.96 9.56
C ARG A 943 -9.39 -20.76 9.17
N SER A 944 -10.23 -20.27 10.09
CA SER A 944 -11.65 -20.01 9.81
C SER A 944 -12.42 -21.19 9.19
N ARG A 945 -12.04 -22.43 9.52
CA ARG A 945 -12.63 -23.65 9.00
C ARG A 945 -13.86 -24.06 9.80
N TYR A 946 -14.82 -24.70 9.14
CA TYR A 946 -15.98 -25.24 9.82
C TYR A 946 -15.75 -26.66 10.28
N ILE A 947 -16.23 -26.96 11.49
CA ILE A 947 -16.39 -28.30 12.04
C ILE A 947 -17.84 -28.54 12.41
N LEU A 948 -18.29 -29.78 12.25
CA LEU A 948 -19.58 -30.26 12.72
C LEU A 948 -19.33 -31.13 13.94
N MET A 949 -19.95 -30.79 15.07
CA MET A 949 -19.94 -31.61 16.30
C MET A 949 -21.31 -32.26 16.47
N ILE A 950 -21.33 -33.57 16.75
CA ILE A 950 -22.53 -34.35 17.03
C ILE A 950 -22.35 -34.96 18.44
N GLN A 951 -23.23 -34.58 19.39
CA GLN A 951 -23.18 -34.97 20.77
C GLN A 951 -24.41 -35.75 21.19
#